data_dd645ab1ad67cdb58780262526b7a913
#
_entry.id   dd645ab1ad67cdb58780262526b7a913
#
_cell.length_a   1.000
_cell.length_b   1.000
_cell.length_c   1.000
_cell.angle_alpha   90.00
_cell.angle_beta   90.00
_cell.angle_gamma   90.00
#
_symmetry.space_group_name_H-M   'P 1'
#
loop_
_entity.id
_entity.type
_entity.pdbx_description
1 polymer ?
#
loop_
_entity_poly.entity_id
_entity_poly.type
_entity_poly.pdbx_seq_one_letter_code
_entity_poly.pdbx_strand_id
1 'polypeptide(L)'
;MKYGYFDESKKEYVITRPDTPAPWVNYLGSPEYGAIVSNNAGGYSFAKSGANGRLLRYVFNQFDEPGRYIYIRDNGSKDYWSASWQPVGKDLNEYKSECHHGTAYTKMMADYSGIHSEVRYYVPLNKTYEVWNLSVTNNSDKARSLNITGYAEFTNNSNYEQDQVNLQYSQYITKTVFVENRVRQMIHANLDRIENGKEIDNKDVVNRFIGLAGAPVDSWCGDRGEFLGEYHRYGNPVGVESGKLNNHGNYNENSCGAITTVLELAPGETKTIAFLVGMIDNETAGKIVASYTDTKAVCDKELEELIAYWHGQLSHFQINTPSDEFNTMINTWNAYNCFMTFIWSRAASFTYCGLRNGYGYRDTVQDIQGVIHLAPEMAVEKIRFMLSAQVDNGGGLPLVKFTHNPGHEDTPDDASYVQETGHPAYRADDALWLFPTVYKYVSETGNVAFIDEVIPFANKDEGTVYEHLKRAIDFSMNHLGKHGMPAGLYADWNDCLRLGADGESTFVALQFYYAMTILKEFAAYKKDDEYITYLDESQEKLGKIIQELCWNEDRFIRGFTGDGQVIGKRDDPEANMWLNPQSWAVISGFASDEQADKALEMVYERLNTEYGAILMDPPYHAHAFDGALAVIYNAGTKENAGIFSQSQGWIILAEALKGHGDRAFKNFIENAPAAQNDRAEIRRLEPYCYGQFTEGKASPNFGRSHVHWLTGTASTVMVGCVEGILGMRPDFYGLHIAPSIPKAWDGFEIEKDFRGCHLHIVVKNPDHVESGCKSLLVNGQAVEGDYIPKELLSEQTEIELTM
;
A
#
# COMPACT_ATOMS: atom_id res chain seq x y z
N MET A 1 -19.26 -12.41 11.84
CA MET A 1 -20.36 -11.45 11.57
C MET A 1 -19.92 -10.52 10.45
N LYS A 2 -20.85 -10.09 9.60
CA LYS A 2 -20.58 -9.05 8.60
C LYS A 2 -20.86 -7.67 9.20
N TYR A 3 -19.94 -6.73 8.99
CA TYR A 3 -20.08 -5.33 9.39
C TYR A 3 -20.44 -4.42 8.21
N GLY A 4 -20.42 -4.99 6.99
CA GLY A 4 -20.70 -4.26 5.77
C GLY A 4 -20.76 -5.17 4.55
N TYR A 5 -20.83 -4.53 3.38
CA TYR A 5 -20.91 -5.20 2.08
C TYR A 5 -20.22 -4.38 0.99
N PHE A 6 -19.88 -5.03 -0.12
CA PHE A 6 -19.34 -4.38 -1.31
C PHE A 6 -20.48 -3.85 -2.18
N ASP A 7 -20.42 -2.57 -2.56
CA ASP A 7 -21.26 -1.97 -3.62
C ASP A 7 -20.40 -1.83 -4.88
N GLU A 8 -20.45 -2.86 -5.73
CA GLU A 8 -19.65 -2.93 -6.95
C GLU A 8 -19.99 -1.80 -7.92
N SER A 9 -21.26 -1.36 -7.95
CA SER A 9 -21.71 -0.31 -8.86
C SER A 9 -21.07 1.05 -8.59
N LYS A 10 -20.69 1.29 -7.33
CA LYS A 10 -20.04 2.52 -6.88
C LYS A 10 -18.57 2.33 -6.56
N LYS A 11 -18.08 1.08 -6.57
CA LYS A 11 -16.75 0.71 -6.08
C LYS A 11 -16.53 1.19 -4.64
N GLU A 12 -17.54 0.95 -3.79
CA GLU A 12 -17.57 1.28 -2.37
C GLU A 12 -17.61 0.01 -1.50
N TYR A 13 -16.99 0.09 -0.32
CA TYR A 13 -17.32 -0.82 0.77
C TYR A 13 -18.17 -0.06 1.80
N VAL A 14 -19.38 -0.55 2.04
CA VAL A 14 -20.38 0.08 2.93
C VAL A 14 -20.34 -0.58 4.30
N ILE A 15 -19.91 0.17 5.31
CA ILE A 15 -19.90 -0.25 6.72
C ILE A 15 -21.23 0.19 7.33
N THR A 16 -22.03 -0.78 7.77
CA THR A 16 -23.42 -0.55 8.25
C THR A 16 -23.52 -0.34 9.76
N ARG A 17 -22.39 -0.45 10.48
CA ARG A 17 -22.31 -0.22 11.92
C ARG A 17 -20.92 0.29 12.30
N PRO A 18 -20.81 1.35 13.14
CA PRO A 18 -19.54 2.02 13.38
C PRO A 18 -18.59 1.29 14.34
N ASP A 19 -19.08 0.32 15.12
CA ASP A 19 -18.36 -0.43 16.14
C ASP A 19 -17.61 -1.64 15.54
N THR A 20 -16.84 -1.41 14.49
CA THR A 20 -15.98 -2.41 13.85
C THR A 20 -14.94 -2.99 14.82
N PRO A 21 -14.41 -4.22 14.59
CA PRO A 21 -13.47 -4.87 15.51
C PRO A 21 -12.14 -4.14 15.70
N ALA A 22 -11.79 -3.26 14.78
CA ALA A 22 -10.67 -2.33 14.79
C ALA A 22 -11.04 -1.10 13.95
N PRO A 23 -10.30 0.01 13.99
CA PRO A 23 -10.49 1.09 13.02
C PRO A 23 -10.29 0.57 11.60
N TRP A 24 -11.32 0.66 10.77
CA TRP A 24 -11.26 0.31 9.36
C TRP A 24 -11.02 1.58 8.55
N VAL A 25 -9.87 1.64 7.89
CA VAL A 25 -9.40 2.88 7.28
C VAL A 25 -9.50 2.87 5.77
N ASN A 26 -9.48 4.08 5.21
CA ASN A 26 -9.27 4.35 3.81
C ASN A 26 -8.13 5.33 3.63
N TYR A 27 -7.38 5.19 2.53
CA TYR A 27 -6.33 6.11 2.14
C TYR A 27 -6.86 7.09 1.11
N LEU A 28 -6.60 8.38 1.33
CA LEU A 28 -7.00 9.48 0.47
C LEU A 28 -5.77 10.24 -0.01
N GLY A 29 -5.87 10.88 -1.16
CA GLY A 29 -4.88 11.85 -1.58
C GLY A 29 -3.99 11.43 -2.74
N SER A 30 -2.85 12.10 -2.83
CA SER A 30 -1.87 12.03 -3.91
C SER A 30 -0.47 11.91 -3.32
N PRO A 31 0.60 11.76 -4.16
CA PRO A 31 1.97 11.73 -3.67
C PRO A 31 2.37 12.96 -2.85
N GLU A 32 1.77 14.12 -3.10
CA GLU A 32 2.09 15.37 -2.41
C GLU A 32 1.34 15.55 -1.09
N TYR A 33 0.18 14.92 -0.91
CA TYR A 33 -0.63 15.01 0.30
C TYR A 33 -1.41 13.73 0.54
N GLY A 34 -1.15 13.08 1.68
CA GLY A 34 -1.84 11.88 2.11
C GLY A 34 -2.72 12.11 3.32
N ALA A 35 -3.88 11.45 3.32
CA ALA A 35 -4.79 11.41 4.44
C ALA A 35 -5.27 9.98 4.67
N ILE A 36 -5.25 9.53 5.92
CA ILE A 36 -5.77 8.24 6.33
C ILE A 36 -6.96 8.51 7.23
N VAL A 37 -8.12 7.96 6.91
CA VAL A 37 -9.36 8.18 7.64
C VAL A 37 -10.00 6.84 7.99
N SER A 38 -10.33 6.64 9.27
CA SER A 38 -11.08 5.47 9.72
C SER A 38 -12.59 5.66 9.53
N ASN A 39 -13.35 4.58 9.68
CA ASN A 39 -14.81 4.61 9.71
C ASN A 39 -15.41 5.45 10.87
N ASN A 40 -14.57 5.94 11.77
CA ASN A 40 -14.93 6.84 12.86
C ASN A 40 -14.22 8.20 12.77
N ALA A 41 -13.71 8.54 11.60
CA ALA A 41 -12.96 9.77 11.32
C ALA A 41 -11.62 9.92 12.07
N GLY A 42 -11.12 8.88 12.72
CA GLY A 42 -9.75 8.83 13.24
C GLY A 42 -8.70 8.84 12.13
N GLY A 43 -7.43 8.93 12.50
CA GLY A 43 -6.31 8.91 11.57
C GLY A 43 -5.58 10.23 11.42
N TYR A 44 -4.65 10.31 10.45
CA TYR A 44 -3.76 11.46 10.31
C TYR A 44 -3.60 11.91 8.86
N SER A 45 -3.00 13.09 8.69
CA SER A 45 -2.64 13.66 7.39
C SER A 45 -1.20 14.14 7.38
N PHE A 46 -0.62 14.16 6.19
CA PHE A 46 0.77 14.56 5.98
C PHE A 46 0.97 15.13 4.58
N ALA A 47 1.97 16.01 4.43
CA ALA A 47 2.46 16.44 3.13
C ALA A 47 3.78 15.73 2.82
N LYS A 48 3.86 15.04 1.70
CA LYS A 48 5.00 14.25 1.18
C LYS A 48 5.45 13.09 2.07
N SER A 49 5.70 13.33 3.37
CA SER A 49 6.26 12.35 4.29
C SER A 49 5.44 12.23 5.56
N GLY A 50 4.99 11.02 5.89
CA GLY A 50 4.33 10.73 7.16
C GLY A 50 5.23 10.96 8.39
N ALA A 51 6.56 10.88 8.23
CA ALA A 51 7.53 11.12 9.29
C ALA A 51 7.91 12.60 9.45
N ASN A 52 8.10 13.33 8.33
CA ASN A 52 8.63 14.70 8.35
C ASN A 52 7.67 15.76 7.81
N GLY A 53 6.48 15.36 7.36
CA GLY A 53 5.43 16.25 6.85
C GLY A 53 4.12 16.13 7.61
N ARG A 54 4.14 15.63 8.85
CA ARG A 54 2.94 15.39 9.64
C ARG A 54 2.15 16.68 9.89
N LEU A 55 0.85 16.61 9.63
CA LEU A 55 -0.08 17.72 9.81
C LEU A 55 -1.03 17.46 10.98
N LEU A 56 -1.78 16.37 10.94
CA LEU A 56 -2.69 15.96 11.99
C LEU A 56 -2.01 14.98 12.94
N ARG A 57 -2.21 15.19 14.24
CA ARG A 57 -1.70 14.30 15.28
C ARG A 57 -2.56 13.03 15.35
N TYR A 58 -1.91 11.90 15.45
CA TYR A 58 -2.55 10.60 15.70
C TYR A 58 -1.53 9.60 16.20
N VAL A 59 -1.92 8.82 17.19
CA VAL A 59 -1.20 7.63 17.65
C VAL A 59 -2.18 6.48 17.65
N PHE A 60 -1.81 5.34 17.05
CA PHE A 60 -2.67 4.16 17.04
C PHE A 60 -3.07 3.75 18.46
N ASN A 61 -4.37 3.76 18.75
CA ASN A 61 -4.91 3.52 20.08
C ASN A 61 -6.32 2.90 20.01
N GLN A 62 -6.82 2.43 21.15
CA GLN A 62 -8.11 1.74 21.24
C GLN A 62 -9.33 2.64 21.02
N PHE A 63 -9.17 3.96 21.13
CA PHE A 63 -10.26 4.93 20.96
C PHE A 63 -10.31 5.51 19.56
N ASP A 64 -9.30 5.23 18.74
CA ASP A 64 -9.14 5.82 17.41
C ASP A 64 -9.10 7.35 17.43
N GLU A 65 -8.43 7.92 18.44
CA GLU A 65 -8.33 9.36 18.71
C GLU A 65 -6.88 9.87 18.62
N PRO A 66 -6.68 11.16 18.24
CA PRO A 66 -7.67 12.10 17.69
C PRO A 66 -7.99 11.83 16.21
N GLY A 67 -8.93 12.63 15.68
CA GLY A 67 -9.39 12.51 14.29
C GLY A 67 -9.87 13.82 13.70
N ARG A 68 -10.60 13.70 12.60
CA ARG A 68 -11.25 14.78 11.86
C ARG A 68 -12.65 14.96 12.37
N TYR A 69 -12.82 15.62 13.52
CA TYR A 69 -14.11 15.63 14.17
C TYR A 69 -14.98 16.80 13.74
N ILE A 70 -16.26 16.49 13.47
CA ILE A 70 -17.33 17.46 13.31
C ILE A 70 -18.38 17.19 14.38
N TYR A 71 -18.44 18.08 15.36
CA TYR A 71 -19.45 18.03 16.40
C TYR A 71 -20.69 18.80 15.98
N ILE A 72 -21.86 18.24 16.26
CA ILE A 72 -23.15 18.86 16.04
C ILE A 72 -23.80 19.02 17.41
N ARG A 73 -24.12 20.26 17.80
CA ARG A 73 -24.79 20.56 19.05
C ARG A 73 -26.12 21.27 18.80
N ASP A 74 -27.19 20.72 19.32
CA ASP A 74 -28.48 21.38 19.30
C ASP A 74 -28.57 22.45 20.38
N ASN A 75 -28.79 23.70 19.98
CA ASN A 75 -28.89 24.83 20.91
C ASN A 75 -30.15 24.81 21.77
N GLY A 76 -31.21 24.16 21.31
CA GLY A 76 -32.47 24.01 22.06
C GLY A 76 -32.39 23.00 23.19
N SER A 77 -31.90 21.81 22.91
CA SER A 77 -31.76 20.74 23.92
C SER A 77 -30.40 20.80 24.66
N LYS A 78 -29.40 21.45 24.09
CA LYS A 78 -27.98 21.44 24.49
C LYS A 78 -27.31 20.09 24.35
N ASP A 79 -27.98 19.09 23.78
CA ASP A 79 -27.39 17.80 23.44
C ASP A 79 -26.45 17.94 22.26
N TYR A 80 -25.40 17.11 22.21
CA TYR A 80 -24.41 17.12 21.14
C TYR A 80 -23.94 15.71 20.78
N TRP A 81 -23.47 15.53 19.54
CA TRP A 81 -22.98 14.28 18.99
C TRP A 81 -21.91 14.54 17.93
N SER A 82 -21.24 13.48 17.49
CA SER A 82 -20.29 13.56 16.37
C SER A 82 -20.95 13.07 15.09
N ALA A 83 -20.66 13.70 13.95
CA ALA A 83 -21.11 13.24 12.64
C ALA A 83 -20.53 11.85 12.26
N SER A 84 -19.43 11.44 12.90
CA SER A 84 -18.71 10.18 12.70
C SER A 84 -18.92 9.13 13.79
N TRP A 85 -19.97 9.23 14.63
CA TRP A 85 -20.23 8.48 15.85
C TRP A 85 -19.20 8.76 16.96
N GLN A 86 -17.94 8.31 16.82
CA GLN A 86 -16.85 8.75 17.70
C GLN A 86 -16.47 10.22 17.40
N PRO A 87 -15.95 10.97 18.38
CA PRO A 87 -15.56 10.53 19.71
C PRO A 87 -16.67 10.60 20.77
N VAL A 88 -17.88 11.13 20.45
CA VAL A 88 -18.95 11.26 21.44
C VAL A 88 -19.60 9.90 21.79
N GLY A 89 -19.77 9.02 20.79
CA GLY A 89 -20.19 7.64 21.02
C GLY A 89 -21.63 7.48 21.54
N LYS A 90 -22.61 8.11 20.89
CA LYS A 90 -24.03 7.95 21.26
C LYS A 90 -24.49 6.50 21.18
N ASP A 91 -25.50 6.16 21.96
CA ASP A 91 -26.10 4.82 21.94
C ASP A 91 -26.55 4.44 20.53
N LEU A 92 -26.10 3.29 20.03
CA LEU A 92 -26.41 2.79 18.69
C LEU A 92 -27.87 2.38 18.49
N ASN A 93 -28.67 2.31 19.55
CA ASN A 93 -30.12 2.17 19.41
C ASN A 93 -30.78 3.47 18.91
N GLU A 94 -30.20 4.63 19.22
CA GLU A 94 -30.70 5.96 18.85
C GLU A 94 -29.92 6.59 17.71
N TYR A 95 -28.61 6.30 17.60
CA TYR A 95 -27.70 6.80 16.57
C TYR A 95 -27.56 5.76 15.46
N LYS A 96 -27.97 6.11 14.24
CA LYS A 96 -27.82 5.26 13.06
C LYS A 96 -26.78 5.87 12.13
N SER A 97 -25.84 5.05 11.64
CA SER A 97 -24.83 5.53 10.72
C SER A 97 -24.41 4.46 9.71
N GLU A 98 -23.94 4.95 8.58
CA GLU A 98 -23.23 4.18 7.58
C GLU A 98 -21.94 4.92 7.21
N CYS A 99 -20.88 4.15 6.95
CA CYS A 99 -19.64 4.69 6.40
C CYS A 99 -19.36 4.02 5.06
N HIS A 100 -19.19 4.81 4.02
CA HIS A 100 -18.86 4.35 2.68
C HIS A 100 -17.40 4.71 2.39
N HIS A 101 -16.53 3.72 2.32
CA HIS A 101 -15.18 3.88 1.82
C HIS A 101 -15.19 3.62 0.31
N GLY A 102 -14.86 4.64 -0.46
CA GLY A 102 -14.70 4.57 -1.92
C GLY A 102 -13.25 4.78 -2.33
N THR A 103 -13.02 4.87 -3.65
CA THR A 103 -11.68 5.11 -4.18
C THR A 103 -11.27 6.57 -3.97
N ALA A 104 -10.37 6.80 -3.00
CA ALA A 104 -9.85 8.10 -2.56
C ALA A 104 -10.86 9.06 -1.90
N TYR A 105 -11.98 8.55 -1.43
CA TYR A 105 -12.91 9.32 -0.59
C TYR A 105 -13.56 8.44 0.46
N THR A 106 -14.09 9.09 1.51
CA THR A 106 -14.89 8.44 2.55
C THR A 106 -16.12 9.30 2.82
N LYS A 107 -17.29 8.66 2.84
CA LYS A 107 -18.56 9.30 3.15
C LYS A 107 -19.15 8.68 4.41
N MET A 108 -19.50 9.51 5.38
CA MET A 108 -20.18 9.08 6.62
C MET A 108 -21.54 9.73 6.70
N MET A 109 -22.56 8.91 6.90
CA MET A 109 -23.94 9.37 7.09
C MET A 109 -24.41 8.99 8.48
N ALA A 110 -25.14 9.89 9.14
CA ALA A 110 -25.68 9.63 10.46
C ALA A 110 -27.06 10.29 10.65
N ASP A 111 -27.93 9.57 11.34
CA ASP A 111 -29.23 10.02 11.80
C ASP A 111 -29.29 9.98 13.33
N TYR A 112 -29.47 11.16 13.94
CA TYR A 112 -29.65 11.28 15.38
C TYR A 112 -30.54 12.48 15.73
N SER A 113 -31.46 12.30 16.67
CA SER A 113 -32.33 13.36 17.19
C SER A 113 -33.14 14.14 16.12
N GLY A 114 -33.51 13.45 15.01
CA GLY A 114 -34.21 14.06 13.86
C GLY A 114 -33.32 14.90 12.94
N ILE A 115 -32.03 14.84 13.10
CA ILE A 115 -31.04 15.47 12.22
C ILE A 115 -30.33 14.39 11.43
N HIS A 116 -30.29 14.55 10.10
CA HIS A 116 -29.45 13.77 9.22
C HIS A 116 -28.19 14.57 8.87
N SER A 117 -27.02 13.91 8.93
CA SER A 117 -25.75 14.49 8.53
C SER A 117 -25.03 13.58 7.54
N GLU A 118 -24.46 14.17 6.50
CA GLU A 118 -23.54 13.49 5.56
C GLU A 118 -22.23 14.27 5.51
N VAL A 119 -21.11 13.59 5.81
CA VAL A 119 -19.75 14.14 5.67
C VAL A 119 -19.02 13.39 4.60
N ARG A 120 -18.43 14.11 3.64
CA ARG A 120 -17.56 13.59 2.59
C ARG A 120 -16.14 14.07 2.84
N TYR A 121 -15.22 13.13 3.10
CA TYR A 121 -13.79 13.37 3.29
C TYR A 121 -13.05 13.00 2.02
N TYR A 122 -12.30 13.92 1.45
CA TYR A 122 -11.48 13.67 0.26
C TYR A 122 -10.35 14.69 0.12
N VAL A 123 -9.35 14.35 -0.68
CA VAL A 123 -8.29 15.26 -1.13
C VAL A 123 -8.54 15.54 -2.61
N PRO A 124 -8.82 16.78 -3.03
CA PRO A 124 -9.02 17.08 -4.44
C PRO A 124 -7.79 16.77 -5.28
N LEU A 125 -7.97 16.42 -6.55
CA LEU A 125 -6.87 16.04 -7.45
C LEU A 125 -5.77 17.10 -7.50
N ASN A 126 -4.52 16.67 -7.28
CA ASN A 126 -3.34 17.54 -7.32
C ASN A 126 -3.35 18.68 -6.30
N LYS A 127 -4.05 18.53 -5.18
CA LYS A 127 -4.09 19.51 -4.10
C LYS A 127 -3.37 19.00 -2.85
N THR A 128 -2.94 19.94 -2.01
CA THR A 128 -2.22 19.69 -0.75
C THR A 128 -3.08 20.06 0.47
N TYR A 129 -4.38 19.82 0.36
CA TYR A 129 -5.35 19.99 1.43
C TYR A 129 -6.49 18.98 1.27
N GLU A 130 -7.13 18.68 2.37
CA GLU A 130 -8.33 17.83 2.41
C GLU A 130 -9.59 18.67 2.66
N VAL A 131 -10.70 18.16 2.19
CA VAL A 131 -12.04 18.76 2.32
C VAL A 131 -12.90 17.85 3.19
N TRP A 132 -13.54 18.43 4.19
CA TRP A 132 -14.57 17.78 5.01
C TRP A 132 -15.90 18.47 4.68
N ASN A 133 -16.57 17.98 3.67
CA ASN A 133 -17.82 18.56 3.17
C ASN A 133 -19.01 17.98 3.93
N LEU A 134 -19.65 18.80 4.74
CA LEU A 134 -20.80 18.45 5.58
C LEU A 134 -22.09 19.00 4.99
N SER A 135 -23.08 18.12 4.81
CA SER A 135 -24.48 18.49 4.58
C SER A 135 -25.31 18.08 5.81
N VAL A 136 -26.13 19.00 6.34
CA VAL A 136 -27.00 18.75 7.48
C VAL A 136 -28.45 19.02 7.08
N THR A 137 -29.32 18.04 7.33
CA THR A 137 -30.77 18.10 7.03
C THR A 137 -31.58 18.00 8.30
N ASN A 138 -32.51 18.91 8.51
CA ASN A 138 -33.45 18.85 9.60
C ASN A 138 -34.70 18.02 9.22
N ASN A 139 -34.71 16.75 9.61
CA ASN A 139 -35.83 15.83 9.37
C ASN A 139 -36.92 15.90 10.47
N SER A 140 -36.78 16.84 11.45
CA SER A 140 -37.80 17.03 12.49
C SER A 140 -38.90 18.01 12.03
N ASP A 141 -39.99 18.07 12.78
CA ASP A 141 -41.14 18.94 12.53
C ASP A 141 -40.93 20.39 13.05
N LYS A 142 -39.78 20.70 13.62
CA LYS A 142 -39.48 22.00 14.24
C LYS A 142 -38.23 22.60 13.64
N ALA A 143 -38.18 23.95 13.64
CA ALA A 143 -36.92 24.63 13.34
C ALA A 143 -35.84 24.30 14.37
N ARG A 144 -34.63 24.10 13.92
CA ARG A 144 -33.46 23.73 14.76
C ARG A 144 -32.34 24.74 14.57
N SER A 145 -31.73 25.11 15.68
CA SER A 145 -30.50 25.89 15.72
C SER A 145 -29.36 25.00 16.14
N LEU A 146 -28.40 24.79 15.25
CA LEU A 146 -27.29 23.84 15.46
C LEU A 146 -25.96 24.57 15.45
N ASN A 147 -25.14 24.32 16.47
CA ASN A 147 -23.71 24.66 16.40
C ASN A 147 -22.97 23.51 15.71
N ILE A 148 -22.23 23.82 14.67
CA ILE A 148 -21.36 22.90 13.96
C ILE A 148 -19.92 23.28 14.24
N THR A 149 -19.17 22.39 14.91
CA THR A 149 -17.77 22.63 15.26
C THR A 149 -16.87 21.62 14.55
N GLY A 150 -16.04 22.11 13.61
CA GLY A 150 -14.94 21.33 13.03
C GLY A 150 -13.71 21.41 13.93
N TYR A 151 -13.08 20.26 14.18
CA TYR A 151 -11.88 20.14 15.02
C TYR A 151 -10.77 19.35 14.35
N ALA A 152 -9.59 19.94 14.28
CA ALA A 152 -8.36 19.33 13.80
C ALA A 152 -7.25 19.50 14.87
N GLU A 153 -6.62 18.41 15.29
CA GLU A 153 -5.47 18.49 16.18
C GLU A 153 -4.17 18.55 15.38
N PHE A 154 -3.51 19.71 15.37
CA PHE A 154 -2.25 19.88 14.67
C PHE A 154 -1.08 19.28 15.46
N THR A 155 -0.09 18.73 14.73
CA THR A 155 1.21 18.45 15.33
C THR A 155 1.95 19.77 15.62
N ASN A 156 2.71 19.82 16.71
CA ASN A 156 3.55 20.97 17.04
C ASN A 156 4.89 20.95 16.28
N ASN A 157 5.23 19.82 15.66
CA ASN A 157 6.40 19.65 14.82
C ASN A 157 6.04 18.84 13.58
N SER A 158 6.63 19.16 12.44
CA SER A 158 6.44 18.36 11.20
C SER A 158 7.08 16.99 11.32
N ASN A 159 8.20 16.86 12.05
CA ASN A 159 8.78 15.58 12.40
C ASN A 159 7.93 14.93 13.50
N TYR A 160 7.37 13.76 13.17
CA TYR A 160 6.44 13.04 14.05
C TYR A 160 7.08 12.60 15.37
N GLU A 161 8.30 12.11 15.32
CA GLU A 161 9.00 11.68 16.54
C GLU A 161 9.26 12.85 17.49
N GLN A 162 9.73 13.99 16.96
CA GLN A 162 9.92 15.20 17.76
C GLN A 162 8.59 15.73 18.34
N ASP A 163 7.49 15.60 17.60
CA ASP A 163 6.16 15.97 18.11
C ASP A 163 5.73 15.10 19.29
N GLN A 164 6.04 13.79 19.26
CA GLN A 164 5.56 12.84 20.27
C GLN A 164 6.46 12.76 21.51
N VAL A 165 7.79 12.78 21.33
CA VAL A 165 8.74 12.52 22.44
C VAL A 165 9.43 13.77 22.96
N ASN A 166 9.46 14.85 22.20
CA ASN A 166 10.11 16.12 22.61
C ASN A 166 9.10 17.24 22.82
N LEU A 167 8.04 16.95 23.56
CA LEU A 167 6.89 17.83 23.72
C LEU A 167 7.26 19.17 24.36
N GLN A 168 8.17 19.14 25.35
CA GLN A 168 8.62 20.39 26.00
C GLN A 168 9.30 21.36 25.02
N TYR A 169 9.93 20.87 23.95
CA TYR A 169 10.50 21.72 22.92
C TYR A 169 9.45 22.12 21.88
N SER A 170 8.71 21.15 21.37
CA SER A 170 7.79 21.37 20.26
C SER A 170 6.62 22.29 20.61
N GLN A 171 6.18 22.35 21.88
CA GLN A 171 5.18 23.30 22.34
C GLN A 171 5.64 24.76 22.22
N TYR A 172 6.91 25.05 22.49
CA TYR A 172 7.43 26.42 22.53
C TYR A 172 7.78 27.03 21.17
N ILE A 173 7.67 26.26 20.09
CA ILE A 173 7.92 26.74 18.74
C ILE A 173 6.65 26.95 17.92
N THR A 174 5.48 26.82 18.54
CA THR A 174 4.19 26.91 17.85
C THR A 174 3.31 28.03 18.39
N LYS A 175 2.53 28.61 17.52
CA LYS A 175 1.41 29.49 17.87
C LYS A 175 0.28 29.34 16.86
N THR A 176 -0.95 29.63 17.26
CA THR A 176 -2.11 29.71 16.38
C THR A 176 -2.72 31.10 16.40
N VAL A 177 -3.22 31.53 15.26
CA VAL A 177 -3.92 32.79 15.07
C VAL A 177 -5.16 32.57 14.20
N PHE A 178 -6.15 33.43 14.38
CA PHE A 178 -7.31 33.48 13.49
C PHE A 178 -7.11 34.55 12.43
N VAL A 179 -7.26 34.17 11.17
CA VAL A 179 -7.14 35.07 10.02
C VAL A 179 -8.31 34.82 9.08
N GLU A 180 -9.16 35.83 8.90
CA GLU A 180 -10.36 35.72 8.06
C GLU A 180 -11.28 34.58 8.54
N ASN A 181 -11.45 33.52 7.76
CA ASN A 181 -12.31 32.38 8.07
C ASN A 181 -11.52 31.12 8.47
N ARG A 182 -10.29 31.24 8.97
CA ARG A 182 -9.43 30.11 9.30
C ARG A 182 -8.60 30.29 10.56
N VAL A 183 -8.36 29.18 11.24
CA VAL A 183 -7.32 29.06 12.26
C VAL A 183 -6.05 28.61 11.55
N ARG A 184 -4.99 29.40 11.71
CA ARG A 184 -3.65 29.12 11.16
C ARG A 184 -2.72 28.74 12.30
N GLN A 185 -1.98 27.64 12.17
CA GLN A 185 -0.85 27.31 13.02
C GLN A 185 0.45 27.66 12.30
N MET A 186 1.37 28.26 13.04
CA MET A 186 2.73 28.55 12.61
C MET A 186 3.71 27.80 13.49
N ILE A 187 4.75 27.22 12.87
CA ILE A 187 5.87 26.62 13.58
C ILE A 187 7.10 27.46 13.32
N HIS A 188 7.66 28.02 14.40
CA HIS A 188 8.76 28.98 14.35
C HIS A 188 10.15 28.33 14.47
N ALA A 189 10.35 27.14 13.97
CA ALA A 189 11.60 26.40 14.08
C ALA A 189 12.77 27.08 13.37
N ASN A 190 13.29 28.17 13.92
CA ASN A 190 14.44 28.96 13.45
C ASN A 190 14.27 29.70 12.12
N LEU A 191 13.06 29.83 11.60
CA LEU A 191 12.83 30.34 10.25
C LEU A 191 12.13 31.69 10.19
N ASP A 192 11.47 32.13 11.28
CA ASP A 192 10.83 33.42 11.32
C ASP A 192 11.86 34.54 11.53
N ARG A 193 11.81 35.48 10.65
CA ARG A 193 12.57 36.73 10.81
C ARG A 193 11.66 37.84 11.35
N ILE A 194 12.19 38.60 12.28
CA ILE A 194 11.62 39.91 12.65
C ILE A 194 12.44 40.96 11.92
N GLU A 195 11.84 41.61 10.92
CA GLU A 195 12.43 42.77 10.25
C GLU A 195 11.64 44.02 10.65
N ASN A 196 12.37 45.06 11.13
CA ASN A 196 11.76 46.32 11.54
C ASN A 196 10.61 46.17 12.59
N GLY A 197 10.72 45.20 13.51
CA GLY A 197 9.73 44.92 14.51
C GLY A 197 8.44 44.25 14.01
N LYS A 198 8.42 43.79 12.75
CA LYS A 198 7.32 43.03 12.18
C LYS A 198 7.77 41.60 11.89
N GLU A 199 6.91 40.68 12.26
CA GLU A 199 7.04 39.26 11.87
C GLU A 199 6.87 39.13 10.35
N ILE A 200 7.87 38.54 9.66
CA ILE A 200 7.80 38.31 8.23
C ILE A 200 7.29 36.89 8.03
N ASP A 201 6.24 36.77 7.23
CA ASP A 201 5.70 35.48 6.77
C ASP A 201 6.71 34.86 5.80
N ASN A 202 7.60 34.00 6.32
CA ASN A 202 8.56 33.30 5.50
C ASN A 202 7.83 32.16 4.78
N LYS A 203 7.98 32.06 3.46
CA LYS A 203 7.40 31.00 2.64
C LYS A 203 7.88 29.59 3.00
N ASP A 204 9.03 29.51 3.65
CA ASP A 204 9.62 28.26 4.13
C ASP A 204 9.07 27.84 5.51
N VAL A 205 8.29 28.68 6.18
CA VAL A 205 7.62 28.34 7.44
C VAL A 205 6.45 27.42 7.15
N VAL A 206 6.43 26.28 7.81
CA VAL A 206 5.34 25.32 7.69
C VAL A 206 4.08 25.89 8.35
N ASN A 207 3.06 26.16 7.56
CA ASN A 207 1.76 26.64 7.98
C ASN A 207 0.70 25.56 7.85
N ARG A 208 0.01 25.29 8.95
CA ARG A 208 -1.19 24.43 8.92
C ARG A 208 -2.41 25.30 9.10
N PHE A 209 -3.51 24.87 8.52
CA PHE A 209 -4.77 25.60 8.70
C PHE A 209 -5.97 24.66 8.73
N ILE A 210 -7.02 25.12 9.40
CA ILE A 210 -8.40 24.71 9.15
C ILE A 210 -9.19 25.96 8.80
N GLY A 211 -9.92 25.91 7.70
CA GLY A 211 -10.78 27.02 7.24
C GLY A 211 -12.21 26.57 7.07
N LEU A 212 -13.17 27.50 7.17
CA LEU A 212 -14.59 27.25 6.97
C LEU A 212 -15.08 27.97 5.71
N ALA A 213 -15.80 27.26 4.86
CA ALA A 213 -16.52 27.77 3.71
C ALA A 213 -18.02 27.43 3.80
N GLY A 214 -18.88 28.25 3.17
CA GLY A 214 -20.32 28.05 3.13
C GLY A 214 -21.12 28.65 4.28
N ALA A 215 -20.45 29.14 5.34
CA ALA A 215 -21.08 29.80 6.45
C ALA A 215 -20.11 30.77 7.16
N PRO A 216 -20.59 31.78 7.90
CA PRO A 216 -19.74 32.65 8.70
C PRO A 216 -19.19 31.89 9.92
N VAL A 217 -18.00 32.25 10.35
CA VAL A 217 -17.43 31.75 11.63
C VAL A 217 -18.11 32.49 12.79
N ASP A 218 -18.68 31.75 13.75
CA ASP A 218 -19.23 32.31 15.00
C ASP A 218 -18.12 32.45 16.05
N SER A 219 -17.34 31.39 16.25
CA SER A 219 -16.27 31.37 17.23
C SER A 219 -15.18 30.35 16.85
N TRP A 220 -14.00 30.48 17.46
CA TRP A 220 -12.85 29.63 17.15
C TRP A 220 -11.99 29.38 18.41
N CYS A 221 -11.13 28.35 18.33
CA CYS A 221 -10.12 28.07 19.34
C CYS A 221 -8.89 27.44 18.67
N GLY A 222 -7.72 27.92 19.10
CA GLY A 222 -6.43 27.40 18.61
C GLY A 222 -5.65 26.59 19.66
N ASP A 223 -6.14 26.58 20.89
CA ASP A 223 -5.52 25.90 22.03
C ASP A 223 -6.26 24.59 22.35
N ARG A 224 -5.52 23.48 22.33
CA ARG A 224 -6.09 22.15 22.58
C ARG A 224 -6.62 22.01 24.00
N GLY A 225 -5.85 22.52 25.00
CA GLY A 225 -6.21 22.44 26.41
C GLY A 225 -7.48 23.21 26.71
N GLU A 226 -7.62 24.42 26.13
CA GLU A 226 -8.82 25.24 26.29
C GLU A 226 -10.04 24.68 25.56
N PHE A 227 -9.83 24.02 24.38
CA PHE A 227 -10.91 23.34 23.67
C PHE A 227 -11.43 22.12 24.42
N LEU A 228 -10.53 21.24 24.85
CA LEU A 228 -10.91 20.02 25.56
C LEU A 228 -11.37 20.29 26.98
N GLY A 229 -10.63 21.10 27.71
CA GLY A 229 -10.79 21.30 29.15
C GLY A 229 -9.96 20.29 29.97
N GLU A 230 -9.54 20.70 31.17
CA GLU A 230 -8.76 19.86 32.09
C GLU A 230 -9.54 18.57 32.44
N TYR A 231 -8.89 17.42 32.26
CA TYR A 231 -9.45 16.08 32.50
C TYR A 231 -10.66 15.67 31.60
N HIS A 232 -11.00 16.49 30.60
CA HIS A 232 -11.98 16.15 29.58
C HIS A 232 -11.30 15.43 28.40
N ARG A 233 -12.12 14.77 27.58
CA ARG A 233 -11.68 14.01 26.40
C ARG A 233 -12.35 14.53 25.13
N TYR A 234 -11.98 13.99 23.99
CA TYR A 234 -12.61 14.32 22.70
C TYR A 234 -14.13 14.04 22.69
N GLY A 235 -14.60 13.08 23.50
CA GLY A 235 -16.04 12.76 23.62
C GLY A 235 -16.87 13.77 24.40
N ASN A 236 -16.22 14.62 25.22
CA ASN A 236 -16.89 15.62 26.07
C ASN A 236 -16.07 16.93 26.19
N PRO A 237 -15.71 17.56 25.06
CA PRO A 237 -14.90 18.77 25.10
C PRO A 237 -15.72 19.98 25.59
N VAL A 238 -15.16 20.75 26.52
CA VAL A 238 -15.78 21.94 27.09
C VAL A 238 -16.17 22.96 26.00
N GLY A 239 -15.35 23.08 24.94
CA GLY A 239 -15.64 23.98 23.83
C GLY A 239 -16.94 23.65 23.10
N VAL A 240 -17.33 22.37 23.02
CA VAL A 240 -18.61 21.94 22.44
C VAL A 240 -19.75 22.07 23.48
N GLU A 241 -19.52 21.61 24.70
CA GLU A 241 -20.52 21.65 25.78
C GLU A 241 -21.00 23.10 26.05
N SER A 242 -20.09 24.06 26.08
CA SER A 242 -20.40 25.47 26.29
C SER A 242 -21.24 26.10 25.18
N GLY A 243 -21.18 25.55 23.97
CA GLY A 243 -21.85 26.07 22.79
C GLY A 243 -21.16 27.28 22.16
N LYS A 244 -20.02 27.70 22.66
CA LYS A 244 -19.23 28.81 22.11
C LYS A 244 -17.76 28.65 22.45
N LEU A 245 -16.89 28.83 21.46
CA LEU A 245 -15.45 28.81 21.64
C LEU A 245 -14.97 30.17 22.17
N ASN A 246 -13.81 30.22 22.80
CA ASN A 246 -13.27 31.37 23.53
C ASN A 246 -12.59 32.45 22.68
N ASN A 247 -12.43 32.22 21.34
CA ASN A 247 -11.72 33.09 20.41
C ASN A 247 -10.25 33.34 20.79
N HIS A 248 -9.58 32.31 21.28
CA HIS A 248 -8.21 32.38 21.74
C HIS A 248 -7.29 31.43 20.96
N GLY A 249 -6.08 31.90 20.66
CA GLY A 249 -5.04 31.14 19.98
C GLY A 249 -4.08 30.47 20.96
N ASN A 250 -3.44 29.41 20.51
CA ASN A 250 -2.35 28.78 21.24
C ASN A 250 -1.09 29.66 21.27
N TYR A 251 -0.42 29.63 22.38
CA TYR A 251 0.93 30.17 22.55
C TYR A 251 1.67 29.36 23.61
N ASN A 252 2.66 28.54 23.16
CA ASN A 252 3.45 27.66 24.04
C ASN A 252 2.68 26.44 24.61
N GLU A 253 1.62 26.00 23.97
CA GLU A 253 0.85 24.82 24.36
C GLU A 253 0.57 23.92 23.12
N ASN A 254 -0.15 22.82 23.29
CA ASN A 254 -0.56 21.99 22.17
C ASN A 254 -1.60 22.69 21.29
N SER A 255 -1.32 22.70 20.01
CA SER A 255 -2.15 23.40 19.02
C SER A 255 -3.33 22.55 18.53
N CYS A 256 -4.46 23.21 18.31
CA CYS A 256 -5.54 22.69 17.52
C CYS A 256 -6.10 23.76 16.57
N GLY A 257 -6.98 23.34 15.68
CA GLY A 257 -7.86 24.23 14.94
C GLY A 257 -9.29 23.82 15.20
N ALA A 258 -10.04 24.65 15.93
CA ALA A 258 -11.46 24.47 16.13
C ALA A 258 -12.23 25.70 15.62
N ILE A 259 -13.26 25.46 14.79
CA ILE A 259 -14.10 26.53 14.23
C ILE A 259 -15.56 26.13 14.38
N THR A 260 -16.36 27.00 14.98
CA THR A 260 -17.81 26.84 15.12
C THR A 260 -18.57 27.80 14.22
N THR A 261 -19.63 27.31 13.60
CA THR A 261 -20.68 28.09 12.94
C THR A 261 -22.04 27.69 13.45
N VAL A 262 -23.01 28.59 13.31
CA VAL A 262 -24.43 28.33 13.68
C VAL A 262 -25.25 28.15 12.43
N LEU A 263 -25.95 27.02 12.33
CA LEU A 263 -26.89 26.73 11.25
C LEU A 263 -28.33 26.76 11.79
N GLU A 264 -29.13 27.66 11.26
CA GLU A 264 -30.58 27.70 11.47
C GLU A 264 -31.25 26.87 10.36
N LEU A 265 -32.02 25.86 10.73
CA LEU A 265 -32.63 24.90 9.78
C LEU A 265 -34.14 24.83 10.02
N ALA A 266 -34.93 25.21 9.06
CA ALA A 266 -36.36 24.93 9.01
C ALA A 266 -36.61 23.42 8.84
N PRO A 267 -37.84 22.90 9.16
CA PRO A 267 -38.19 21.53 8.85
C PRO A 267 -37.98 21.18 7.37
N GLY A 268 -37.27 20.09 7.10
CA GLY A 268 -36.91 19.63 5.75
C GLY A 268 -35.77 20.40 5.08
N GLU A 269 -35.21 21.42 5.72
CA GLU A 269 -34.12 22.21 5.14
C GLU A 269 -32.76 21.50 5.25
N THR A 270 -31.96 21.60 4.17
CA THR A 270 -30.57 21.13 4.13
C THR A 270 -29.62 22.29 3.94
N LYS A 271 -28.55 22.35 4.70
CA LYS A 271 -27.42 23.29 4.51
C LYS A 271 -26.11 22.54 4.34
N THR A 272 -25.26 23.06 3.47
CA THR A 272 -23.94 22.48 3.16
C THR A 272 -22.83 23.46 3.48
N ILE A 273 -21.82 22.99 4.20
CA ILE A 273 -20.59 23.71 4.52
C ILE A 273 -19.38 22.81 4.25
N ALA A 274 -18.19 23.40 4.26
CA ALA A 274 -16.96 22.63 4.16
C ALA A 274 -15.90 23.17 5.11
N PHE A 275 -15.22 22.24 5.81
CA PHE A 275 -13.96 22.53 6.47
C PHE A 275 -12.83 22.12 5.52
N LEU A 276 -11.84 23.00 5.35
CA LEU A 276 -10.66 22.77 4.53
C LEU A 276 -9.45 22.71 5.44
N VAL A 277 -8.70 21.62 5.37
CA VAL A 277 -7.55 21.37 6.26
C VAL A 277 -6.31 21.07 5.41
N GLY A 278 -5.22 21.77 5.65
CA GLY A 278 -4.03 21.58 4.83
C GLY A 278 -2.77 22.18 5.44
N MET A 279 -1.68 22.02 4.70
CA MET A 279 -0.37 22.53 5.06
C MET A 279 0.21 23.29 3.86
N ILE A 280 0.02 24.61 3.85
CA ILE A 280 0.35 25.49 2.73
C ILE A 280 0.56 26.92 3.24
N ASP A 281 1.17 27.81 2.44
CA ASP A 281 1.34 29.20 2.79
C ASP A 281 0.00 29.92 3.04
N ASN A 282 0.06 30.97 3.89
CA ASN A 282 -1.14 31.64 4.37
C ASN A 282 -1.95 32.34 3.26
N GLU A 283 -1.30 32.92 2.26
CA GLU A 283 -1.97 33.61 1.16
C GLU A 283 -2.75 32.62 0.29
N THR A 284 -2.11 31.51 -0.07
CA THR A 284 -2.73 30.43 -0.85
C THR A 284 -3.89 29.79 -0.09
N ALA A 285 -3.72 29.51 1.23
CA ALA A 285 -4.81 29.01 2.07
C ALA A 285 -6.02 29.94 2.08
N GLY A 286 -5.81 31.26 2.17
CA GLY A 286 -6.89 32.24 2.07
C GLY A 286 -7.63 32.21 0.73
N LYS A 287 -6.89 32.12 -0.37
CA LYS A 287 -7.46 32.01 -1.73
C LYS A 287 -8.26 30.72 -1.90
N ILE A 288 -7.76 29.61 -1.36
CA ILE A 288 -8.45 28.32 -1.39
C ILE A 288 -9.79 28.42 -0.67
N VAL A 289 -9.82 28.84 0.60
CA VAL A 289 -11.07 28.98 1.37
C VAL A 289 -12.06 29.89 0.66
N ALA A 290 -11.60 31.04 0.13
CA ALA A 290 -12.44 32.00 -0.57
C ALA A 290 -12.97 31.48 -1.92
N SER A 291 -12.36 30.47 -2.53
CA SER A 291 -12.80 29.90 -3.81
C SER A 291 -14.08 29.05 -3.70
N TYR A 292 -14.44 28.58 -2.50
CA TYR A 292 -15.64 27.77 -2.27
C TYR A 292 -16.91 28.62 -2.13
N THR A 293 -17.15 29.51 -3.07
CA THR A 293 -18.27 30.47 -3.05
C THR A 293 -19.65 29.80 -3.11
N ASP A 294 -19.82 28.81 -3.98
CA ASP A 294 -20.92 27.82 -3.93
C ASP A 294 -20.35 26.50 -3.42
N THR A 295 -20.26 26.39 -2.11
CA THR A 295 -19.58 25.28 -1.44
C THR A 295 -20.09 23.93 -1.91
N LYS A 296 -21.42 23.76 -2.05
CA LYS A 296 -21.99 22.49 -2.50
C LYS A 296 -21.56 22.16 -3.93
N ALA A 297 -21.69 23.09 -4.86
CA ALA A 297 -21.37 22.85 -6.27
C ALA A 297 -19.87 22.59 -6.48
N VAL A 298 -19.00 23.32 -5.75
CA VAL A 298 -17.54 23.11 -5.82
C VAL A 298 -17.18 21.74 -5.30
N CYS A 299 -17.68 21.34 -4.12
CA CYS A 299 -17.40 20.05 -3.52
C CYS A 299 -17.94 18.87 -4.35
N ASP A 300 -19.15 19.00 -4.92
CA ASP A 300 -19.72 17.98 -5.79
C ASP A 300 -18.86 17.75 -7.02
N LYS A 301 -18.42 18.84 -7.68
CA LYS A 301 -17.57 18.77 -8.87
C LYS A 301 -16.20 18.16 -8.56
N GLU A 302 -15.54 18.59 -7.48
CA GLU A 302 -14.23 18.03 -7.09
C GLU A 302 -14.31 16.53 -6.80
N LEU A 303 -15.37 16.10 -6.12
CA LEU A 303 -15.57 14.69 -5.81
C LEU A 303 -15.88 13.86 -7.07
N GLU A 304 -16.72 14.39 -7.98
CA GLU A 304 -17.00 13.75 -9.27
C GLU A 304 -15.72 13.59 -10.12
N GLU A 305 -14.89 14.63 -10.21
CA GLU A 305 -13.61 14.57 -10.92
C GLU A 305 -12.65 13.55 -10.28
N LEU A 306 -12.59 13.48 -8.95
CA LEU A 306 -11.77 12.52 -8.21
C LEU A 306 -12.21 11.07 -8.47
N ILE A 307 -13.52 10.80 -8.39
CA ILE A 307 -14.11 9.49 -8.65
C ILE A 307 -13.85 9.07 -10.11
N ALA A 308 -14.10 9.99 -11.06
CA ALA A 308 -13.86 9.72 -12.47
C ALA A 308 -12.40 9.38 -12.77
N TYR A 309 -11.46 10.09 -12.15
CA TYR A 309 -10.02 9.79 -12.27
C TYR A 309 -9.69 8.37 -11.80
N TRP A 310 -10.08 8.01 -10.57
CA TRP A 310 -9.73 6.68 -10.02
C TRP A 310 -10.46 5.55 -10.73
N HIS A 311 -11.74 5.72 -11.07
CA HIS A 311 -12.47 4.73 -11.85
C HIS A 311 -11.87 4.56 -13.26
N GLY A 312 -11.37 5.65 -13.86
CA GLY A 312 -10.63 5.60 -15.12
C GLY A 312 -9.35 4.76 -15.00
N GLN A 313 -8.52 4.99 -13.95
CA GLN A 313 -7.33 4.17 -13.73
C GLN A 313 -7.65 2.67 -13.57
N LEU A 314 -8.70 2.36 -12.81
CA LEU A 314 -9.11 0.97 -12.59
C LEU A 314 -9.71 0.31 -13.83
N SER A 315 -10.29 1.08 -14.77
CA SER A 315 -10.94 0.53 -15.96
C SER A 315 -9.99 -0.06 -17.00
N HIS A 316 -8.69 0.23 -16.92
CA HIS A 316 -7.69 -0.32 -17.84
C HIS A 316 -7.52 -1.85 -17.76
N PHE A 317 -7.99 -2.46 -16.67
CA PHE A 317 -8.02 -3.91 -16.51
C PHE A 317 -9.25 -4.30 -15.68
N GLN A 318 -10.18 -5.03 -16.26
CA GLN A 318 -11.40 -5.49 -15.59
C GLN A 318 -11.64 -6.96 -15.93
N ILE A 319 -12.19 -7.70 -14.99
CA ILE A 319 -12.51 -9.12 -15.15
C ILE A 319 -13.97 -9.39 -14.78
N ASN A 320 -14.50 -10.45 -15.37
CA ASN A 320 -15.80 -11.01 -15.00
C ASN A 320 -15.65 -12.53 -14.88
N THR A 321 -15.62 -13.04 -13.67
CA THR A 321 -15.44 -14.46 -13.36
C THR A 321 -16.59 -14.98 -12.51
N PRO A 322 -16.73 -16.30 -12.32
CA PRO A 322 -17.73 -16.89 -11.42
C PRO A 322 -17.56 -16.55 -9.92
N SER A 323 -16.48 -15.89 -9.51
CA SER A 323 -16.23 -15.50 -8.10
C SER A 323 -16.36 -13.99 -7.89
N ASP A 324 -17.38 -13.60 -7.14
CA ASP A 324 -17.58 -12.19 -6.76
C ASP A 324 -16.40 -11.64 -5.94
N GLU A 325 -15.83 -12.46 -5.04
CA GLU A 325 -14.67 -12.05 -4.22
C GLU A 325 -13.43 -11.80 -5.08
N PHE A 326 -13.23 -12.59 -6.13
CA PHE A 326 -12.14 -12.40 -7.07
C PHE A 326 -12.36 -11.14 -7.91
N ASN A 327 -13.57 -10.98 -8.44
CA ASN A 327 -13.94 -9.80 -9.23
C ASN A 327 -13.76 -8.50 -8.43
N THR A 328 -14.29 -8.43 -7.21
CA THR A 328 -14.21 -7.20 -6.39
C THR A 328 -12.77 -6.85 -5.99
N MET A 329 -11.95 -7.86 -5.68
CA MET A 329 -10.55 -7.62 -5.35
C MET A 329 -9.75 -7.15 -6.58
N ILE A 330 -9.83 -7.83 -7.71
CA ILE A 330 -9.03 -7.50 -8.90
C ILE A 330 -9.52 -6.19 -9.54
N ASN A 331 -10.81 -6.02 -9.70
CA ASN A 331 -11.39 -4.86 -10.39
C ASN A 331 -11.30 -3.56 -9.58
N THR A 332 -11.25 -3.64 -8.26
CA THR A 332 -11.35 -2.46 -7.40
C THR A 332 -10.35 -2.47 -6.25
N TRP A 333 -10.51 -3.36 -5.27
CA TRP A 333 -9.87 -3.15 -3.98
C TRP A 333 -8.40 -3.52 -3.94
N ASN A 334 -8.00 -4.63 -4.55
CA ASN A 334 -6.57 -4.94 -4.63
C ASN A 334 -5.85 -4.00 -5.60
N ALA A 335 -6.49 -3.62 -6.72
CA ALA A 335 -5.94 -2.63 -7.63
C ALA A 335 -5.73 -1.28 -6.93
N TYR A 336 -6.72 -0.81 -6.18
CA TYR A 336 -6.59 0.43 -5.38
C TYR A 336 -5.53 0.28 -4.27
N ASN A 337 -5.45 -0.87 -3.61
CA ASN A 337 -4.41 -1.16 -2.62
C ASN A 337 -3.00 -1.15 -3.26
N CYS A 338 -2.85 -1.65 -4.49
CA CYS A 338 -1.61 -1.55 -5.27
C CYS A 338 -1.20 -0.09 -5.49
N PHE A 339 -2.14 0.78 -5.91
CA PHE A 339 -1.85 2.21 -6.09
C PHE A 339 -1.42 2.88 -4.78
N MET A 340 -2.10 2.63 -3.66
CA MET A 340 -1.74 3.22 -2.37
C MET A 340 -0.36 2.77 -1.90
N THR A 341 -0.05 1.48 -2.05
CA THR A 341 1.25 0.92 -1.71
C THR A 341 2.36 1.46 -2.62
N PHE A 342 2.08 1.56 -3.92
CA PHE A 342 2.99 2.16 -4.91
C PHE A 342 3.31 3.63 -4.60
N ILE A 343 2.31 4.42 -4.20
CA ILE A 343 2.49 5.85 -3.93
C ILE A 343 3.33 6.06 -2.66
N TRP A 344 3.01 5.40 -1.55
CA TRP A 344 3.60 5.70 -0.26
C TRP A 344 4.50 4.61 0.31
N SER A 345 4.62 3.46 -0.33
CA SER A 345 5.39 2.32 0.19
C SER A 345 4.99 2.04 1.65
N ARG A 346 5.93 1.74 2.52
CA ARG A 346 5.67 1.50 3.96
C ARG A 346 5.76 2.78 4.81
N ALA A 347 6.06 3.92 4.16
CA ALA A 347 6.36 5.17 4.85
C ALA A 347 5.15 5.82 5.54
N ALA A 348 3.93 5.56 5.07
CA ALA A 348 2.70 6.15 5.58
C ALA A 348 1.74 5.12 6.17
N SER A 349 2.23 4.01 6.68
CA SER A 349 1.40 2.98 7.31
C SER A 349 0.61 3.54 8.50
N PHE A 350 -0.66 3.17 8.60
CA PHE A 350 -1.51 3.54 9.73
C PHE A 350 -0.99 2.99 11.06
N THR A 351 -0.54 1.74 11.07
CA THR A 351 -0.02 1.08 12.28
C THR A 351 1.34 1.63 12.70
N TYR A 352 2.24 1.93 11.75
CA TYR A 352 3.53 2.58 12.05
C TYR A 352 3.41 4.08 12.28
N CYS A 353 2.23 4.63 12.09
CA CYS A 353 1.95 6.07 12.19
C CYS A 353 2.92 6.94 11.38
N GLY A 354 3.43 6.42 10.25
CA GLY A 354 4.29 7.17 9.37
C GLY A 354 5.70 7.47 9.90
N LEU A 355 6.30 6.56 10.67
CA LEU A 355 7.65 6.77 11.22
C LEU A 355 8.79 6.70 10.20
N ARG A 356 8.58 6.04 9.06
CA ARG A 356 9.62 5.88 8.04
C ARG A 356 9.69 7.09 7.12
N ASN A 357 10.91 7.53 6.82
CA ASN A 357 11.18 8.71 5.99
C ASN A 357 11.79 8.33 4.62
N GLY A 358 11.15 7.44 3.90
CA GLY A 358 11.61 7.03 2.58
C GLY A 358 10.97 5.74 2.09
N TYR A 359 11.48 5.29 0.96
CA TYR A 359 11.05 4.08 0.27
C TYR A 359 12.03 2.94 0.53
N GLY A 360 11.56 1.79 1.01
CA GLY A 360 12.34 0.55 0.99
C GLY A 360 12.64 0.16 -0.46
N TYR A 361 13.90 -0.10 -0.80
CA TYR A 361 14.28 -0.36 -2.20
C TYR A 361 13.51 -1.54 -2.80
N ARG A 362 13.71 -2.75 -2.26
CA ARG A 362 13.05 -3.96 -2.77
C ARG A 362 11.53 -3.90 -2.66
N ASP A 363 11.02 -3.25 -1.60
CA ASP A 363 9.58 -3.07 -1.41
C ASP A 363 8.97 -2.29 -2.56
N THR A 364 9.55 -1.13 -2.86
CA THR A 364 9.03 -0.22 -3.89
C THR A 364 9.19 -0.78 -5.29
N VAL A 365 10.33 -1.43 -5.59
CA VAL A 365 10.54 -2.08 -6.90
C VAL A 365 9.51 -3.19 -7.15
N GLN A 366 9.14 -3.96 -6.13
CA GLN A 366 8.06 -4.96 -6.24
C GLN A 366 6.67 -4.32 -6.33
N ASP A 367 6.42 -3.25 -5.55
CA ASP A 367 5.12 -2.57 -5.56
C ASP A 367 4.76 -2.02 -6.94
N ILE A 368 5.75 -1.58 -7.72
CA ILE A 368 5.57 -1.11 -9.10
C ILE A 368 4.90 -2.19 -9.96
N GLN A 369 5.22 -3.46 -9.78
CA GLN A 369 4.68 -4.55 -10.58
C GLN A 369 3.14 -4.65 -10.50
N GLY A 370 2.55 -4.26 -9.37
CA GLY A 370 1.11 -4.28 -9.16
C GLY A 370 0.33 -3.20 -9.91
N VAL A 371 1.01 -2.18 -10.47
CA VAL A 371 0.35 -1.07 -11.17
C VAL A 371 0.74 -0.95 -12.65
N ILE A 372 1.72 -1.71 -13.13
CA ILE A 372 2.22 -1.61 -14.51
C ILE A 372 1.09 -1.80 -15.54
N HIS A 373 0.21 -2.78 -15.33
CA HIS A 373 -0.90 -3.09 -16.22
C HIS A 373 -2.08 -2.11 -16.14
N LEU A 374 -2.08 -1.22 -15.14
CA LEU A 374 -3.11 -0.20 -14.91
C LEU A 374 -2.63 1.21 -15.28
N ALA A 375 -1.38 1.54 -14.98
CA ALA A 375 -0.82 2.88 -15.12
C ALA A 375 0.68 2.84 -15.48
N PRO A 376 1.05 2.37 -16.67
CA PRO A 376 2.45 2.18 -17.07
C PRO A 376 3.25 3.49 -17.08
N GLU A 377 2.60 4.64 -17.31
CA GLU A 377 3.24 5.97 -17.28
C GLU A 377 3.67 6.34 -15.86
N MET A 378 2.85 6.03 -14.86
CA MET A 378 3.23 6.24 -13.45
C MET A 378 4.32 5.25 -13.04
N ALA A 379 4.21 4.00 -13.51
CA ALA A 379 5.15 2.94 -13.21
C ALA A 379 6.57 3.28 -13.69
N VAL A 380 6.74 3.77 -14.93
CA VAL A 380 8.07 4.09 -15.48
C VAL A 380 8.77 5.22 -14.73
N GLU A 381 8.03 6.24 -14.28
CA GLU A 381 8.62 7.31 -13.46
C GLU A 381 9.18 6.75 -12.13
N LYS A 382 8.45 5.83 -11.51
CA LYS A 382 8.93 5.19 -10.29
C LYS A 382 10.08 4.21 -10.57
N ILE A 383 10.09 3.53 -11.72
CA ILE A 383 11.23 2.69 -12.15
C ILE A 383 12.49 3.55 -12.32
N ARG A 384 12.40 4.71 -13.00
CA ARG A 384 13.51 5.66 -13.12
C ARG A 384 14.03 6.09 -11.75
N PHE A 385 13.13 6.45 -10.85
CA PHE A 385 13.46 6.83 -9.49
C PHE A 385 14.18 5.70 -8.74
N MET A 386 13.73 4.46 -8.85
CA MET A 386 14.35 3.32 -8.17
C MET A 386 15.68 2.89 -8.81
N LEU A 387 15.82 3.00 -10.13
CA LEU A 387 17.10 2.81 -10.81
C LEU A 387 18.12 3.86 -10.36
N SER A 388 17.73 5.13 -10.21
CA SER A 388 18.62 6.18 -9.71
C SER A 388 19.04 5.98 -8.24
N ALA A 389 18.39 5.08 -7.51
CA ALA A 389 18.76 4.68 -6.16
C ALA A 389 19.63 3.40 -6.11
N GLN A 390 20.00 2.85 -7.26
CA GLN A 390 21.02 1.81 -7.34
C GLN A 390 22.41 2.42 -7.19
N VAL A 391 23.25 1.82 -6.35
CA VAL A 391 24.65 2.24 -6.17
C VAL A 391 25.47 1.81 -7.38
N ASP A 392 26.55 2.53 -7.69
CA ASP A 392 27.44 2.24 -8.84
C ASP A 392 28.08 0.85 -8.81
N ASN A 393 28.14 0.22 -7.64
CA ASN A 393 28.56 -1.18 -7.48
C ASN A 393 27.47 -2.20 -7.84
N GLY A 394 26.26 -1.76 -8.17
CA GLY A 394 25.12 -2.60 -8.56
C GLY A 394 24.15 -2.96 -7.42
N GLY A 395 24.50 -2.67 -6.17
CA GLY A 395 23.59 -2.87 -5.02
C GLY A 395 22.53 -1.77 -4.92
N GLY A 396 21.42 -2.02 -4.26
CA GLY A 396 20.39 -1.02 -3.97
C GLY A 396 20.66 -0.28 -2.65
N LEU A 397 20.26 1.00 -2.56
CA LEU A 397 20.15 1.69 -1.27
C LEU A 397 19.02 1.05 -0.45
N PRO A 398 19.25 0.44 0.72
CA PRO A 398 18.20 -0.22 1.49
C PRO A 398 17.00 0.67 1.83
N LEU A 399 17.24 1.98 1.99
CA LEU A 399 16.21 3.02 2.16
C LEU A 399 16.51 4.20 1.24
N VAL A 400 15.58 4.53 0.37
CA VAL A 400 15.64 5.68 -0.53
C VAL A 400 14.87 6.84 0.11
N LYS A 401 15.58 7.88 0.52
CA LYS A 401 14.98 9.04 1.22
C LYS A 401 14.02 9.81 0.30
N PHE A 402 13.03 10.50 0.88
CA PHE A 402 12.19 11.44 0.11
C PHE A 402 12.98 12.61 -0.49
N THR A 403 14.18 12.89 0.05
CA THR A 403 15.11 13.90 -0.42
C THR A 403 16.22 13.31 -1.29
N HIS A 404 16.01 12.10 -1.85
CA HIS A 404 16.99 11.42 -2.70
C HIS A 404 17.56 12.33 -3.77
N ASN A 405 18.91 12.36 -3.87
CA ASN A 405 19.66 13.21 -4.77
C ASN A 405 20.66 12.34 -5.60
N PRO A 406 20.21 11.83 -6.75
CA PRO A 406 21.03 10.92 -7.57
C PRO A 406 22.42 11.49 -7.89
N GLY A 407 23.43 10.62 -7.84
CA GLY A 407 24.84 10.98 -8.06
C GLY A 407 25.55 11.54 -6.83
N HIS A 408 24.86 11.74 -5.71
CA HIS A 408 25.41 12.41 -4.51
C HIS A 408 25.03 11.74 -3.19
N GLU A 409 24.43 10.55 -3.24
CA GLU A 409 24.04 9.82 -2.03
C GLU A 409 25.26 9.15 -1.37
N ASP A 410 25.25 9.16 -0.03
CA ASP A 410 26.08 8.23 0.73
C ASP A 410 25.54 6.80 0.54
N THR A 411 26.41 5.81 0.69
CA THR A 411 26.06 4.39 0.51
C THR A 411 26.09 3.64 1.83
N PRO A 412 25.59 2.41 1.92
CA PRO A 412 25.67 1.59 3.14
C PRO A 412 27.10 1.35 3.65
N ASP A 413 28.13 1.65 2.85
CA ASP A 413 29.53 1.61 3.26
C ASP A 413 29.94 2.86 4.06
N ASP A 414 29.12 3.94 4.04
CA ASP A 414 29.38 5.20 4.72
C ASP A 414 28.68 5.27 6.09
N ALA A 415 29.41 5.71 7.11
CA ALA A 415 28.84 5.82 8.47
C ALA A 415 27.68 6.84 8.57
N SER A 416 27.70 7.90 7.76
CA SER A 416 26.64 8.90 7.65
C SER A 416 25.33 8.30 7.18
N TYR A 417 25.36 7.46 6.15
CA TYR A 417 24.18 6.75 5.67
C TYR A 417 23.58 5.87 6.76
N VAL A 418 24.41 5.08 7.43
CA VAL A 418 23.97 4.17 8.51
C VAL A 418 23.34 4.95 9.67
N GLN A 419 23.94 6.08 10.06
CA GLN A 419 23.42 6.94 11.12
C GLN A 419 22.06 7.54 10.77
N GLU A 420 21.88 7.96 9.53
CA GLU A 420 20.64 8.61 9.08
C GLU A 420 19.51 7.60 8.85
N THR A 421 19.83 6.48 8.23
CA THR A 421 18.80 5.52 7.77
C THR A 421 18.58 4.34 8.72
N GLY A 422 19.56 4.03 9.57
CA GLY A 422 19.56 2.83 10.42
C GLY A 422 19.79 1.52 9.65
N HIS A 423 20.24 1.58 8.39
CA HIS A 423 20.53 0.41 7.56
C HIS A 423 22.03 0.20 7.36
N PRO A 424 22.66 -0.74 8.11
CA PRO A 424 24.11 -0.85 8.21
C PRO A 424 24.79 -1.60 7.05
N ALA A 425 24.05 -2.20 6.12
CA ALA A 425 24.59 -2.98 5.02
C ALA A 425 23.57 -3.23 3.90
N TYR A 426 24.10 -3.65 2.75
CA TYR A 426 23.29 -4.08 1.61
C TYR A 426 22.47 -5.32 1.95
N ARG A 427 21.29 -5.42 1.34
CA ARG A 427 20.51 -6.65 1.29
C ARG A 427 20.82 -7.43 0.01
N ALA A 428 20.72 -8.75 0.11
CA ALA A 428 21.12 -9.65 -0.95
C ALA A 428 20.19 -9.60 -2.18
N ASP A 429 18.92 -9.28 -1.98
CA ASP A 429 17.87 -9.34 -3.00
C ASP A 429 17.47 -7.98 -3.59
N ASP A 430 17.90 -6.85 -3.00
CA ASP A 430 17.43 -5.51 -3.38
C ASP A 430 17.45 -5.28 -4.90
N ALA A 431 18.62 -5.38 -5.51
CA ALA A 431 18.78 -5.09 -6.94
C ALA A 431 18.21 -6.18 -7.87
N LEU A 432 18.01 -7.40 -7.37
CA LEU A 432 17.45 -8.50 -8.17
C LEU A 432 15.98 -8.28 -8.53
N TRP A 433 15.27 -7.48 -7.76
CA TRP A 433 13.87 -7.12 -8.06
C TRP A 433 13.71 -6.19 -9.26
N LEU A 434 14.80 -5.51 -9.70
CA LEU A 434 14.77 -4.69 -10.91
C LEU A 434 14.44 -5.53 -12.16
N PHE A 435 14.93 -6.77 -12.24
CA PHE A 435 14.80 -7.61 -13.44
C PHE A 435 13.33 -7.89 -13.79
N PRO A 436 12.50 -8.51 -12.92
CA PRO A 436 11.09 -8.72 -13.24
C PRO A 436 10.33 -7.41 -13.43
N THR A 437 10.68 -6.34 -12.71
CA THR A 437 9.97 -5.06 -12.80
C THR A 437 10.24 -4.36 -14.13
N VAL A 438 11.51 -4.25 -14.56
CA VAL A 438 11.86 -3.66 -15.86
C VAL A 438 11.32 -4.53 -17.00
N TYR A 439 11.43 -5.86 -16.89
CA TYR A 439 10.90 -6.79 -17.88
C TYR A 439 9.39 -6.63 -18.07
N LYS A 440 8.62 -6.61 -16.98
CA LYS A 440 7.16 -6.43 -17.02
C LYS A 440 6.76 -5.09 -17.64
N TYR A 441 7.47 -4.00 -17.30
CA TYR A 441 7.20 -2.70 -17.90
C TYR A 441 7.46 -2.71 -19.42
N VAL A 442 8.61 -3.22 -19.85
CA VAL A 442 8.95 -3.31 -21.27
C VAL A 442 7.97 -4.23 -22.02
N SER A 443 7.63 -5.36 -21.40
CA SER A 443 6.68 -6.32 -21.98
C SER A 443 5.26 -5.77 -22.04
N GLU A 444 4.79 -5.06 -21.04
CA GLU A 444 3.45 -4.44 -21.04
C GLU A 444 3.33 -3.35 -22.10
N THR A 445 4.33 -2.48 -22.18
CA THR A 445 4.27 -1.30 -23.07
C THR A 445 4.80 -1.55 -24.48
N GLY A 446 5.63 -2.60 -24.68
CA GLY A 446 6.39 -2.79 -25.92
C GLY A 446 7.54 -1.79 -26.09
N ASN A 447 7.84 -0.95 -25.09
CA ASN A 447 8.90 0.06 -25.15
C ASN A 447 10.26 -0.54 -24.82
N VAL A 448 10.78 -1.38 -25.71
CA VAL A 448 12.11 -2.00 -25.51
C VAL A 448 13.22 -0.96 -25.49
N ALA A 449 13.05 0.19 -26.14
CA ALA A 449 14.06 1.28 -26.15
C ALA A 449 14.34 1.86 -24.75
N PHE A 450 13.47 1.62 -23.78
CA PHE A 450 13.71 2.03 -22.39
C PHE A 450 15.04 1.48 -21.83
N ILE A 451 15.50 0.31 -22.29
CA ILE A 451 16.78 -0.25 -21.81
C ILE A 451 18.01 0.59 -22.21
N ASP A 452 17.87 1.49 -23.17
CA ASP A 452 18.93 2.40 -23.63
C ASP A 452 18.90 3.77 -22.93
N GLU A 453 17.89 4.02 -22.11
CA GLU A 453 17.79 5.26 -21.34
C GLU A 453 18.90 5.34 -20.30
N VAL A 454 19.59 6.50 -20.25
CA VAL A 454 20.69 6.74 -19.31
C VAL A 454 20.13 7.33 -18.02
N ILE A 455 20.46 6.68 -16.91
CA ILE A 455 19.99 7.05 -15.56
C ILE A 455 21.21 7.15 -14.63
N PRO A 456 21.31 8.17 -13.76
CA PRO A 456 22.40 8.27 -12.80
C PRO A 456 22.32 7.15 -11.76
N PHE A 457 23.47 6.68 -11.26
CA PHE A 457 23.53 5.87 -10.04
C PHE A 457 23.37 6.74 -8.79
N ALA A 458 23.10 6.14 -7.65
CA ALA A 458 22.83 6.86 -6.41
C ALA A 458 23.99 7.75 -5.95
N ASN A 459 25.20 7.23 -6.01
CA ASN A 459 26.38 7.88 -5.43
C ASN A 459 27.26 8.60 -6.45
N LYS A 460 27.41 8.11 -7.65
CA LYS A 460 28.25 8.69 -8.71
C LYS A 460 28.03 8.00 -10.06
N ASP A 461 28.44 8.63 -11.12
CA ASP A 461 28.34 8.13 -12.50
C ASP A 461 26.89 7.92 -12.97
N GLU A 462 26.73 7.48 -14.20
CA GLU A 462 25.47 7.14 -14.85
C GLU A 462 25.65 5.95 -15.79
N GLY A 463 24.58 5.29 -16.15
CA GLY A 463 24.57 4.18 -17.10
C GLY A 463 23.22 4.00 -17.75
N THR A 464 23.17 3.23 -18.82
CA THR A 464 21.91 2.80 -19.41
C THR A 464 21.16 1.86 -18.46
N VAL A 465 19.84 1.73 -18.61
CA VAL A 465 19.06 0.73 -17.85
C VAL A 465 19.66 -0.67 -18.01
N TYR A 466 20.13 -1.00 -19.21
CA TYR A 466 20.84 -2.27 -19.47
C TYR A 466 22.12 -2.40 -18.62
N GLU A 467 22.91 -1.33 -18.48
CA GLU A 467 24.10 -1.31 -17.63
C GLU A 467 23.74 -1.41 -16.14
N HIS A 468 22.65 -0.77 -15.70
CA HIS A 468 22.12 -0.95 -14.35
C HIS A 468 21.84 -2.43 -14.04
N LEU A 469 21.17 -3.14 -14.95
CA LEU A 469 20.91 -4.57 -14.81
C LEU A 469 22.20 -5.40 -14.83
N LYS A 470 23.17 -5.09 -15.71
CA LYS A 470 24.48 -5.78 -15.73
C LYS A 470 25.22 -5.61 -14.40
N ARG A 471 25.25 -4.39 -13.85
CA ARG A 471 25.88 -4.13 -12.53
C ARG A 471 25.16 -4.85 -11.38
N ALA A 472 23.85 -5.05 -11.44
CA ALA A 472 23.13 -5.87 -10.44
C ALA A 472 23.58 -7.34 -10.48
N ILE A 473 23.85 -7.91 -11.68
CA ILE A 473 24.47 -9.24 -11.81
C ILE A 473 25.87 -9.24 -11.20
N ASP A 474 26.70 -8.24 -11.56
CA ASP A 474 28.07 -8.10 -11.06
C ASP A 474 28.09 -7.98 -9.53
N PHE A 475 27.15 -7.23 -8.94
CA PHE A 475 27.02 -7.14 -7.50
C PHE A 475 26.84 -8.51 -6.86
N SER A 476 25.92 -9.32 -7.37
CA SER A 476 25.68 -10.67 -6.83
C SER A 476 26.88 -11.60 -7.07
N MET A 477 27.53 -11.50 -8.24
CA MET A 477 28.74 -12.27 -8.56
C MET A 477 29.93 -11.91 -7.68
N ASN A 478 30.04 -10.66 -7.27
CA ASN A 478 31.12 -10.17 -6.37
C ASN A 478 30.84 -10.49 -4.87
N HIS A 479 29.63 -10.95 -4.54
CA HIS A 479 29.21 -11.29 -3.20
C HIS A 479 28.68 -12.74 -3.14
N LEU A 480 29.53 -13.68 -3.52
CA LEU A 480 29.23 -15.10 -3.38
C LEU A 480 29.69 -15.64 -2.04
N GLY A 481 28.90 -16.53 -1.45
CA GLY A 481 29.27 -17.28 -0.27
C GLY A 481 30.19 -18.47 -0.56
N LYS A 482 30.37 -19.35 0.42
CA LYS A 482 31.35 -20.45 0.38
C LYS A 482 31.12 -21.49 -0.71
N HIS A 483 29.86 -21.74 -1.08
CA HIS A 483 29.53 -22.74 -2.10
C HIS A 483 29.43 -22.11 -3.50
N GLY A 484 29.47 -20.80 -3.62
CA GLY A 484 29.37 -20.08 -4.87
C GLY A 484 27.95 -19.65 -5.27
N MET A 485 27.04 -19.62 -4.31
CA MET A 485 25.73 -18.96 -4.42
C MET A 485 25.81 -17.53 -3.86
N PRO A 486 24.88 -16.63 -4.20
CA PRO A 486 24.83 -15.29 -3.61
C PRO A 486 24.79 -15.35 -2.07
N ALA A 487 25.64 -14.55 -1.45
CA ALA A 487 25.68 -14.41 0.00
C ALA A 487 24.39 -13.77 0.53
N GLY A 488 23.97 -14.14 1.75
CA GLY A 488 22.77 -13.59 2.38
C GLY A 488 22.91 -12.16 2.86
N LEU A 489 24.14 -11.64 2.97
CA LEU A 489 24.48 -10.28 3.42
C LEU A 489 23.76 -9.90 4.73
N TYR A 490 23.29 -8.66 4.84
CA TYR A 490 22.55 -8.21 6.02
C TYR A 490 21.22 -8.96 6.19
N ALA A 491 20.51 -9.19 5.10
CA ALA A 491 19.31 -10.02 5.00
C ALA A 491 19.00 -10.30 3.53
N ASP A 492 18.24 -11.36 3.26
CA ASP A 492 17.45 -11.46 2.04
C ASP A 492 16.07 -10.81 2.24
N TRP A 493 15.04 -11.18 1.48
CA TRP A 493 13.68 -10.68 1.68
C TRP A 493 13.17 -10.88 3.12
N ASN A 494 13.62 -11.92 3.79
CA ASN A 494 13.32 -12.16 5.20
C ASN A 494 14.33 -11.44 6.10
N ASP A 495 13.95 -10.28 6.62
CA ASP A 495 14.79 -9.45 7.50
C ASP A 495 15.25 -10.18 8.79
N CYS A 496 14.58 -11.28 9.12
CA CYS A 496 14.90 -12.11 10.29
C CYS A 496 15.86 -13.26 9.98
N LEU A 497 16.40 -13.32 8.78
CA LEU A 497 17.39 -14.32 8.37
C LEU A 497 18.69 -13.63 7.93
N ARG A 498 19.62 -13.51 8.86
CA ARG A 498 20.91 -12.84 8.67
C ARG A 498 22.01 -13.86 8.48
N LEU A 499 22.42 -14.08 7.26
CA LEU A 499 23.42 -15.08 6.89
C LEU A 499 24.83 -14.52 6.71
N GLY A 500 24.97 -13.18 6.60
CA GLY A 500 26.27 -12.53 6.49
C GLY A 500 26.92 -12.70 5.12
N ALA A 501 28.20 -12.40 5.04
CA ALA A 501 28.99 -12.44 3.81
C ALA A 501 29.38 -13.86 3.35
N ASP A 502 29.38 -14.84 4.26
CA ASP A 502 29.80 -16.22 3.98
C ASP A 502 28.63 -17.20 3.89
N GLY A 503 27.48 -16.88 4.51
CA GLY A 503 26.26 -17.68 4.41
C GLY A 503 25.50 -17.40 3.13
N GLU A 504 24.63 -18.31 2.71
CA GLU A 504 24.01 -18.30 1.39
C GLU A 504 22.50 -18.57 1.47
N SER A 505 21.73 -17.89 0.66
CA SER A 505 20.27 -18.03 0.59
C SER A 505 19.88 -18.76 -0.68
N THR A 506 19.18 -19.89 -0.56
CA THR A 506 18.61 -20.61 -1.71
C THR A 506 17.58 -19.75 -2.43
N PHE A 507 16.80 -18.98 -1.68
CA PHE A 507 15.83 -18.04 -2.27
C PHE A 507 16.50 -17.00 -3.17
N VAL A 508 17.58 -16.36 -2.71
CA VAL A 508 18.34 -15.39 -3.51
C VAL A 508 19.03 -16.04 -4.71
N ALA A 509 19.54 -17.27 -4.52
CA ALA A 509 20.16 -18.03 -5.63
C ALA A 509 19.14 -18.29 -6.77
N LEU A 510 17.90 -18.63 -6.41
CA LEU A 510 16.80 -18.81 -7.39
C LEU A 510 16.38 -17.49 -8.05
N GLN A 511 16.34 -16.38 -7.30
CA GLN A 511 16.11 -15.05 -7.87
C GLN A 511 17.24 -14.65 -8.82
N PHE A 512 18.50 -14.92 -8.45
CA PHE A 512 19.66 -14.63 -9.28
C PHE A 512 19.63 -15.47 -10.56
N TYR A 513 19.25 -16.75 -10.47
CA TYR A 513 19.03 -17.59 -11.63
C TYR A 513 17.98 -16.99 -12.58
N TYR A 514 16.85 -16.51 -12.03
CA TYR A 514 15.78 -15.86 -12.78
C TYR A 514 16.23 -14.53 -13.41
N ALA A 515 16.99 -13.72 -12.67
CA ALA A 515 17.55 -12.46 -13.14
C ALA A 515 18.44 -12.66 -14.39
N MET A 516 19.29 -13.72 -14.38
CA MET A 516 20.10 -14.07 -15.56
C MET A 516 19.23 -14.51 -16.75
N THR A 517 18.15 -15.26 -16.51
CA THR A 517 17.19 -15.64 -17.57
C THR A 517 16.59 -14.39 -18.24
N ILE A 518 16.09 -13.44 -17.44
CA ILE A 518 15.54 -12.20 -17.96
C ILE A 518 16.60 -11.38 -18.70
N LEU A 519 17.78 -11.25 -18.13
CA LEU A 519 18.83 -10.40 -18.74
C LEU A 519 19.31 -10.97 -20.09
N LYS A 520 19.26 -12.30 -20.29
CA LYS A 520 19.56 -12.90 -21.60
C LYS A 520 18.60 -12.46 -22.70
N GLU A 521 17.31 -12.25 -22.39
CA GLU A 521 16.36 -11.71 -23.36
C GLU A 521 16.71 -10.28 -23.77
N PHE A 522 17.09 -9.42 -22.80
CA PHE A 522 17.57 -8.08 -23.09
C PHE A 522 18.90 -8.10 -23.88
N ALA A 523 19.84 -8.97 -23.51
CA ALA A 523 21.11 -9.14 -24.23
C ALA A 523 20.89 -9.62 -25.67
N ALA A 524 19.94 -10.54 -25.90
CA ALA A 524 19.57 -10.98 -27.23
C ALA A 524 18.99 -9.84 -28.09
N TYR A 525 18.14 -8.99 -27.51
CA TYR A 525 17.66 -7.79 -28.19
C TYR A 525 18.80 -6.83 -28.52
N LYS A 526 19.77 -6.66 -27.62
CA LYS A 526 21.01 -5.85 -27.82
C LYS A 526 22.00 -6.50 -28.75
N LYS A 527 21.86 -7.78 -29.09
CA LYS A 527 22.84 -8.60 -29.84
C LYS A 527 24.20 -8.68 -29.13
N ASP A 528 24.18 -8.77 -27.80
CA ASP A 528 25.35 -8.91 -26.94
C ASP A 528 25.66 -10.40 -26.72
N ASP A 529 26.07 -11.09 -27.79
CA ASP A 529 26.29 -12.54 -27.78
C ASP A 529 27.39 -12.97 -26.80
N GLU A 530 28.40 -12.12 -26.58
CA GLU A 530 29.46 -12.37 -25.60
C GLU A 530 28.89 -12.41 -24.18
N TYR A 531 28.03 -11.48 -23.87
CA TYR A 531 27.41 -11.40 -22.55
C TYR A 531 26.38 -12.53 -22.33
N ILE A 532 25.64 -12.93 -23.38
CA ILE A 532 24.78 -14.12 -23.33
C ILE A 532 25.59 -15.36 -22.96
N THR A 533 26.76 -15.57 -23.59
CA THR A 533 27.66 -16.70 -23.30
C THR A 533 28.11 -16.66 -21.83
N TYR A 534 28.51 -15.48 -21.33
CA TYR A 534 28.86 -15.30 -19.92
C TYR A 534 27.71 -15.63 -18.94
N LEU A 535 26.48 -15.20 -19.28
CA LEU A 535 25.31 -15.51 -18.47
C LEU A 535 24.96 -17.00 -18.50
N ASP A 536 25.07 -17.65 -19.65
CA ASP A 536 24.81 -19.10 -19.79
C ASP A 536 25.80 -19.94 -18.95
N GLU A 537 27.10 -19.64 -19.01
CA GLU A 537 28.12 -20.30 -18.19
C GLU A 537 27.89 -20.07 -16.68
N SER A 538 27.57 -18.85 -16.31
CA SER A 538 27.30 -18.46 -14.91
C SER A 538 26.04 -19.15 -14.37
N GLN A 539 24.97 -19.16 -15.16
CA GLN A 539 23.70 -19.76 -14.79
C GLN A 539 23.80 -21.29 -14.72
N GLU A 540 24.53 -21.94 -15.66
CA GLU A 540 24.80 -23.38 -15.61
C GLU A 540 25.57 -23.76 -14.35
N LYS A 541 26.62 -22.98 -14.00
CA LYS A 541 27.42 -23.19 -12.79
C LYS A 541 26.54 -23.07 -11.54
N LEU A 542 25.77 -21.99 -11.42
CA LEU A 542 24.85 -21.76 -10.32
C LEU A 542 23.81 -22.88 -10.22
N GLY A 543 23.22 -23.25 -11.35
CA GLY A 543 22.22 -24.33 -11.41
C GLY A 543 22.73 -25.67 -10.91
N LYS A 544 23.98 -26.03 -11.24
CA LYS A 544 24.63 -27.25 -10.71
C LYS A 544 24.76 -27.20 -9.20
N ILE A 545 25.19 -26.05 -8.65
CA ILE A 545 25.33 -25.85 -7.20
C ILE A 545 23.98 -25.98 -6.50
N ILE A 546 22.93 -25.31 -7.00
CA ILE A 546 21.59 -25.40 -6.43
C ILE A 546 21.08 -26.83 -6.48
N GLN A 547 21.25 -27.51 -7.62
CA GLN A 547 20.80 -28.91 -7.80
C GLN A 547 21.48 -29.87 -6.84
N GLU A 548 22.79 -29.72 -6.63
CA GLU A 548 23.59 -30.63 -5.81
C GLU A 548 23.41 -30.37 -4.31
N LEU A 549 23.26 -29.09 -3.91
CA LEU A 549 23.33 -28.71 -2.49
C LEU A 549 21.97 -28.32 -1.91
N CYS A 550 21.02 -27.83 -2.72
CA CYS A 550 19.79 -27.27 -2.18
C CYS A 550 18.57 -28.19 -2.29
N TRP A 551 18.58 -29.19 -3.19
CA TRP A 551 17.50 -30.17 -3.24
C TRP A 551 17.65 -31.22 -2.17
N ASN A 552 16.64 -31.37 -1.29
CA ASN A 552 16.63 -32.30 -0.16
C ASN A 552 15.37 -33.17 -0.22
N GLU A 553 15.44 -34.26 -0.97
CA GLU A 553 14.41 -35.31 -1.14
C GLU A 553 13.11 -34.82 -1.80
N ASP A 554 12.34 -33.93 -1.14
CA ASP A 554 11.02 -33.47 -1.56
C ASP A 554 10.85 -31.95 -1.49
N ARG A 555 11.94 -31.21 -1.18
CA ARG A 555 11.95 -29.77 -1.00
C ARG A 555 13.30 -29.14 -1.28
N PHE A 556 13.31 -27.85 -1.52
CA PHE A 556 14.52 -27.04 -1.50
C PHE A 556 14.78 -26.53 -0.08
N ILE A 557 16.02 -26.62 0.38
CA ILE A 557 16.45 -26.07 1.68
C ILE A 557 16.38 -24.54 1.67
N ARG A 558 16.44 -23.90 2.85
CA ARG A 558 16.40 -22.43 2.96
C ARG A 558 17.74 -21.76 2.64
N GLY A 559 18.85 -22.43 3.00
CA GLY A 559 20.19 -21.90 2.77
C GLY A 559 21.25 -22.51 3.68
N PHE A 560 22.37 -21.77 3.79
CA PHE A 560 23.53 -22.14 4.60
C PHE A 560 23.97 -20.98 5.49
N THR A 561 24.34 -21.29 6.73
CA THR A 561 25.05 -20.31 7.58
C THR A 561 26.49 -20.13 7.13
N GLY A 562 27.15 -19.06 7.59
CA GLY A 562 28.54 -18.78 7.26
C GLY A 562 29.54 -19.85 7.74
N ASP A 563 29.21 -20.63 8.75
CA ASP A 563 29.99 -21.80 9.23
C ASP A 563 29.62 -23.12 8.53
N GLY A 564 28.62 -23.10 7.62
CA GLY A 564 28.24 -24.25 6.78
C GLY A 564 27.09 -25.09 7.31
N GLN A 565 26.39 -24.63 8.35
CA GLN A 565 25.17 -25.32 8.80
C GLN A 565 24.09 -25.19 7.73
N VAL A 566 23.43 -26.29 7.37
CA VAL A 566 22.27 -26.28 6.45
C VAL A 566 21.04 -25.85 7.20
N ILE A 567 20.21 -24.98 6.57
CA ILE A 567 18.96 -24.46 7.13
C ILE A 567 17.78 -24.97 6.31
N GLY A 568 16.78 -25.53 6.96
CA GLY A 568 15.54 -25.96 6.30
C GLY A 568 15.62 -27.32 5.64
N LYS A 569 16.52 -28.20 6.09
CA LYS A 569 16.52 -29.61 5.69
C LYS A 569 15.42 -30.40 6.42
N ARG A 570 14.99 -31.49 5.81
CA ARG A 570 13.87 -32.31 6.28
C ARG A 570 13.99 -32.72 7.76
N ASP A 571 15.20 -33.04 8.21
CA ASP A 571 15.48 -33.56 9.57
C ASP A 571 15.74 -32.48 10.61
N ASP A 572 15.66 -31.19 10.22
CA ASP A 572 15.79 -30.10 11.20
C ASP A 572 14.60 -30.14 12.19
N PRO A 573 14.87 -29.96 13.49
CA PRO A 573 13.79 -30.04 14.50
C PRO A 573 12.80 -28.91 14.41
N GLU A 574 13.21 -27.74 13.89
CA GLU A 574 12.40 -26.54 13.67
C GLU A 574 12.69 -25.97 12.30
N ALA A 575 11.73 -25.25 11.71
CA ALA A 575 11.86 -24.60 10.41
C ALA A 575 12.39 -25.52 9.30
N ASN A 576 11.91 -26.75 9.24
CA ASN A 576 12.35 -27.75 8.26
C ASN A 576 11.58 -27.69 6.92
N MET A 577 10.58 -26.81 6.80
CA MET A 577 9.87 -26.51 5.58
C MET A 577 9.67 -25.01 5.44
N TRP A 578 10.08 -24.47 4.30
CA TRP A 578 9.99 -23.03 3.99
C TRP A 578 9.25 -22.81 2.68
N LEU A 579 8.38 -21.80 2.64
CA LEU A 579 7.55 -21.46 1.48
C LEU A 579 8.36 -20.88 0.32
N ASN A 580 9.24 -19.90 0.63
CA ASN A 580 9.91 -19.10 -0.40
C ASN A 580 10.78 -19.93 -1.38
N PRO A 581 11.65 -20.85 -0.93
CA PRO A 581 12.45 -21.63 -1.88
C PRO A 581 11.61 -22.50 -2.82
N GLN A 582 10.48 -23.03 -2.33
CA GLN A 582 9.62 -23.90 -3.16
C GLN A 582 8.92 -23.10 -4.25
N SER A 583 8.27 -22.00 -3.90
CA SER A 583 7.58 -21.16 -4.87
C SER A 583 8.55 -20.56 -5.91
N TRP A 584 9.73 -20.09 -5.46
CA TRP A 584 10.72 -19.47 -6.35
C TRP A 584 11.48 -20.46 -7.20
N ALA A 585 11.64 -21.72 -6.78
CA ALA A 585 12.17 -22.75 -7.65
C ALA A 585 11.30 -22.99 -8.90
N VAL A 586 9.99 -22.83 -8.75
CA VAL A 586 9.03 -22.90 -9.87
C VAL A 586 9.03 -21.58 -10.67
N ILE A 587 8.88 -20.44 -10.01
CA ILE A 587 8.81 -19.10 -10.65
C ILE A 587 10.06 -18.83 -11.49
N SER A 588 11.24 -19.21 -10.99
CA SER A 588 12.50 -19.02 -11.71
C SER A 588 12.68 -19.95 -12.91
N GLY A 589 11.83 -20.97 -13.08
CA GLY A 589 11.99 -22.02 -14.08
C GLY A 589 13.15 -22.98 -13.78
N PHE A 590 13.68 -22.98 -12.55
CA PHE A 590 14.80 -23.82 -12.17
C PHE A 590 14.39 -25.28 -11.89
N ALA A 591 13.30 -25.48 -11.15
CA ALA A 591 12.87 -26.81 -10.76
C ALA A 591 12.43 -27.64 -11.98
N SER A 592 12.87 -28.92 -12.04
CA SER A 592 12.26 -29.86 -12.96
C SER A 592 10.79 -30.08 -12.62
N ASP A 593 9.99 -30.59 -13.54
CA ASP A 593 8.57 -30.88 -13.31
C ASP A 593 8.37 -31.76 -12.07
N GLU A 594 9.17 -32.81 -11.91
CA GLU A 594 9.11 -33.71 -10.76
C GLU A 594 9.45 -32.98 -9.43
N GLN A 595 10.46 -32.10 -9.44
CA GLN A 595 10.83 -31.33 -8.26
C GLN A 595 9.77 -30.31 -7.91
N ALA A 596 9.23 -29.61 -8.92
CA ALA A 596 8.15 -28.63 -8.74
C ALA A 596 6.91 -29.29 -8.12
N ASP A 597 6.45 -30.41 -8.69
CA ASP A 597 5.28 -31.12 -8.20
C ASP A 597 5.47 -31.62 -6.75
N LYS A 598 6.64 -32.19 -6.42
CA LYS A 598 6.94 -32.60 -5.03
C LYS A 598 7.01 -31.43 -4.06
N ALA A 599 7.71 -30.38 -4.44
CA ALA A 599 7.87 -29.20 -3.58
C ALA A 599 6.53 -28.50 -3.30
N LEU A 600 5.69 -28.33 -4.34
CA LEU A 600 4.36 -27.73 -4.20
C LEU A 600 3.40 -28.65 -3.41
N GLU A 601 3.50 -29.97 -3.57
CA GLU A 601 2.72 -30.90 -2.74
C GLU A 601 3.10 -30.76 -1.26
N MET A 602 4.38 -30.65 -0.93
CA MET A 602 4.82 -30.42 0.45
C MET A 602 4.38 -29.07 1.01
N VAL A 603 4.35 -28.02 0.18
CA VAL A 603 3.74 -26.74 0.58
C VAL A 603 2.27 -26.92 0.91
N TYR A 604 1.52 -27.57 0.02
CA TYR A 604 0.09 -27.79 0.22
C TYR A 604 -0.21 -28.61 1.48
N GLU A 605 0.51 -29.71 1.70
CA GLU A 605 0.30 -30.57 2.85
C GLU A 605 0.74 -29.94 4.19
N ARG A 606 1.87 -29.20 4.18
CA ARG A 606 2.54 -28.77 5.41
C ARG A 606 2.26 -27.33 5.79
N LEU A 607 2.23 -26.43 4.80
CA LEU A 607 2.17 -24.99 5.04
C LEU A 607 0.78 -24.41 4.83
N ASN A 608 -0.06 -25.02 3.98
CA ASN A 608 -1.37 -24.46 3.67
C ASN A 608 -2.32 -24.49 4.87
N THR A 609 -3.15 -23.45 5.01
CA THR A 609 -4.18 -23.30 6.05
C THR A 609 -5.41 -22.62 5.46
N GLU A 610 -6.52 -22.60 6.20
CA GLU A 610 -7.75 -21.89 5.79
C GLU A 610 -7.62 -20.36 5.69
N TYR A 611 -6.46 -19.78 6.02
CA TYR A 611 -6.16 -18.34 5.92
C TYR A 611 -4.94 -18.05 5.03
N GLY A 612 -4.42 -19.05 4.33
CA GLY A 612 -3.25 -19.01 3.48
C GLY A 612 -2.09 -19.87 3.97
N ALA A 613 -0.99 -19.90 3.23
CA ALA A 613 0.19 -20.69 3.55
C ALA A 613 1.09 -19.98 4.55
N ILE A 614 1.47 -20.68 5.64
CA ILE A 614 2.46 -20.19 6.61
C ILE A 614 3.85 -20.15 5.99
N LEU A 615 4.69 -19.21 6.46
CA LEU A 615 6.01 -18.97 5.87
C LEU A 615 6.98 -20.11 6.08
N MET A 616 6.88 -20.78 7.21
CA MET A 616 7.68 -21.96 7.56
C MET A 616 7.00 -22.83 8.61
N ASP A 617 7.44 -24.09 8.72
CA ASP A 617 6.96 -25.09 9.70
C ASP A 617 8.07 -26.04 10.12
N PRO A 618 8.19 -26.44 11.40
CA PRO A 618 7.62 -25.81 12.59
C PRO A 618 8.23 -24.43 12.91
N PRO A 619 7.58 -23.60 13.76
CA PRO A 619 8.16 -22.33 14.18
C PRO A 619 9.43 -22.50 15.01
N TYR A 620 10.29 -21.48 15.04
CA TYR A 620 11.40 -21.40 15.96
C TYR A 620 10.94 -21.10 17.39
N HIS A 621 11.50 -21.82 18.37
CA HIS A 621 11.36 -21.54 19.80
C HIS A 621 12.71 -21.18 20.45
N ALA A 622 13.82 -21.45 19.75
CA ALA A 622 15.16 -21.10 20.16
C ALA A 622 15.97 -20.55 18.97
N HIS A 623 17.09 -19.88 19.28
CA HIS A 623 18.05 -19.52 18.24
C HIS A 623 18.74 -20.77 17.71
N ALA A 624 18.41 -21.19 16.51
CA ALA A 624 19.06 -22.33 15.83
C ALA A 624 20.49 -21.98 15.39
N PHE A 625 20.78 -20.70 15.14
CA PHE A 625 22.08 -20.10 14.81
C PHE A 625 22.00 -18.59 15.04
N ASP A 626 23.12 -17.88 15.08
CA ASP A 626 23.18 -16.46 15.44
C ASP A 626 22.32 -15.55 14.52
N GLY A 627 22.14 -15.91 13.26
CA GLY A 627 21.34 -15.18 12.28
C GLY A 627 19.84 -15.51 12.27
N ALA A 628 19.38 -16.47 13.10
CA ALA A 628 17.98 -16.89 13.15
C ALA A 628 17.15 -15.95 14.03
N LEU A 629 16.91 -14.72 13.56
CA LEU A 629 16.21 -13.70 14.35
C LEU A 629 14.69 -13.86 14.40
N ALA A 630 14.10 -14.76 13.61
CA ALA A 630 12.65 -14.97 13.61
C ALA A 630 12.11 -15.32 15.02
N VAL A 631 12.92 -15.92 15.87
CA VAL A 631 12.60 -16.26 17.26
C VAL A 631 12.23 -15.05 18.15
N ILE A 632 12.55 -13.82 17.74
CA ILE A 632 12.09 -12.61 18.44
C ILE A 632 10.58 -12.44 18.39
N TYR A 633 9.93 -13.06 17.40
CA TYR A 633 8.48 -13.09 17.26
C TYR A 633 7.91 -14.36 17.90
N ASN A 634 6.74 -14.20 18.49
CA ASN A 634 5.98 -15.34 18.99
C ASN A 634 5.69 -16.33 17.85
N ALA A 635 5.68 -17.63 18.17
CA ALA A 635 5.35 -18.67 17.21
C ALA A 635 3.99 -18.42 16.53
N GLY A 636 3.94 -18.55 15.22
CA GLY A 636 2.77 -18.24 14.39
C GLY A 636 2.63 -16.76 14.02
N THR A 637 3.66 -15.92 14.25
CA THR A 637 3.59 -14.48 14.02
C THR A 637 4.69 -14.04 13.08
N LYS A 638 4.36 -13.20 12.08
CA LYS A 638 5.31 -12.64 11.12
C LYS A 638 6.22 -13.72 10.50
N GLU A 639 7.54 -13.49 10.53
CA GLU A 639 8.55 -14.40 9.97
C GLU A 639 8.69 -15.71 10.76
N ASN A 640 8.09 -15.81 11.95
CA ASN A 640 8.13 -17.04 12.75
C ASN A 640 6.86 -17.89 12.56
N ALA A 641 6.72 -18.51 11.42
CA ALA A 641 5.58 -19.35 11.02
C ALA A 641 4.22 -18.62 10.95
N GLY A 642 4.21 -17.29 10.79
CA GLY A 642 3.03 -16.54 10.38
C GLY A 642 2.67 -16.80 8.92
N ILE A 643 1.45 -16.49 8.53
CA ILE A 643 1.03 -16.41 7.13
C ILE A 643 1.48 -15.03 6.65
N PHE A 644 2.69 -14.95 6.08
CA PHE A 644 3.20 -13.70 5.53
C PHE A 644 2.52 -13.45 4.19
N SER A 645 1.67 -12.42 4.15
CA SER A 645 0.70 -12.31 3.05
C SER A 645 1.34 -12.03 1.69
N GLN A 646 2.51 -11.37 1.65
CA GLN A 646 3.25 -11.13 0.41
C GLN A 646 3.66 -12.44 -0.29
N SER A 647 4.04 -13.47 0.45
CA SER A 647 4.43 -14.77 -0.11
C SER A 647 3.27 -15.55 -0.71
N GLN A 648 2.01 -15.16 -0.41
CA GLN A 648 0.82 -15.79 -1.01
C GLN A 648 0.75 -15.53 -2.52
N GLY A 649 1.14 -14.34 -2.99
CA GLY A 649 1.21 -14.06 -4.42
C GLY A 649 2.18 -14.98 -5.15
N TRP A 650 3.31 -15.33 -4.53
CA TRP A 650 4.30 -16.23 -5.13
C TRP A 650 3.79 -17.69 -5.20
N ILE A 651 3.10 -18.18 -4.17
CA ILE A 651 2.56 -19.55 -4.25
C ILE A 651 1.39 -19.65 -5.24
N ILE A 652 0.55 -18.60 -5.33
CA ILE A 652 -0.51 -18.50 -6.36
C ILE A 652 0.12 -18.60 -7.74
N LEU A 653 1.16 -17.81 -8.01
CA LEU A 653 1.86 -17.84 -9.30
C LEU A 653 2.50 -19.19 -9.58
N ALA A 654 3.20 -19.79 -8.61
CA ALA A 654 3.87 -21.06 -8.76
C ALA A 654 2.91 -22.21 -9.08
N GLU A 655 1.79 -22.32 -8.34
CA GLU A 655 0.76 -23.34 -8.62
C GLU A 655 0.12 -23.10 -10.00
N ALA A 656 -0.15 -21.85 -10.37
CA ALA A 656 -0.72 -21.52 -11.67
C ALA A 656 0.24 -21.86 -12.82
N LEU A 657 1.54 -21.58 -12.69
CA LEU A 657 2.56 -21.93 -13.68
C LEU A 657 2.67 -23.45 -13.92
N LYS A 658 2.34 -24.24 -12.91
CA LYS A 658 2.26 -25.72 -13.03
C LYS A 658 0.90 -26.20 -13.53
N GLY A 659 -0.04 -25.30 -13.80
CA GLY A 659 -1.38 -25.67 -14.27
C GLY A 659 -2.31 -26.19 -13.15
N HIS A 660 -1.98 -25.96 -11.89
CA HIS A 660 -2.80 -26.37 -10.75
C HIS A 660 -3.84 -25.29 -10.41
N GLY A 661 -4.82 -25.09 -11.28
CA GLY A 661 -5.80 -24.00 -11.19
C GLY A 661 -6.66 -24.04 -9.93
N ASP A 662 -7.09 -25.21 -9.50
CA ASP A 662 -7.85 -25.39 -8.24
C ASP A 662 -7.03 -24.92 -7.02
N ARG A 663 -5.72 -25.25 -6.97
CA ARG A 663 -4.83 -24.86 -5.87
C ARG A 663 -4.46 -23.39 -5.92
N ALA A 664 -4.15 -22.85 -7.09
CA ALA A 664 -3.84 -21.44 -7.29
C ALA A 664 -4.99 -20.55 -6.80
N PHE A 665 -6.21 -20.86 -7.23
CA PHE A 665 -7.40 -20.13 -6.81
C PHE A 665 -7.73 -20.34 -5.32
N LYS A 666 -7.52 -21.54 -4.79
CA LYS A 666 -7.69 -21.81 -3.35
C LYS A 666 -6.76 -20.97 -2.50
N ASN A 667 -5.46 -20.88 -2.87
CA ASN A 667 -4.49 -20.02 -2.18
C ASN A 667 -4.91 -18.53 -2.22
N PHE A 668 -5.51 -18.07 -3.32
CA PHE A 668 -6.08 -16.74 -3.39
C PHE A 668 -7.23 -16.57 -2.40
N ILE A 669 -8.26 -17.41 -2.46
CA ILE A 669 -9.47 -17.29 -1.64
C ILE A 669 -9.16 -17.36 -0.15
N GLU A 670 -8.27 -18.24 0.28
CA GLU A 670 -7.88 -18.40 1.68
C GLU A 670 -7.24 -17.13 2.26
N ASN A 671 -6.53 -16.36 1.45
CA ASN A 671 -5.89 -15.11 1.90
C ASN A 671 -6.69 -13.85 1.51
N ALA A 672 -7.64 -13.93 0.58
CA ALA A 672 -8.36 -12.77 0.07
C ALA A 672 -9.19 -12.08 1.16
N PRO A 673 -9.03 -10.77 1.37
CA PRO A 673 -9.81 -10.01 2.35
C PRO A 673 -11.32 -10.14 2.13
N ALA A 674 -11.78 -10.03 0.89
CA ALA A 674 -13.20 -10.09 0.55
C ALA A 674 -13.85 -11.44 0.94
N ALA A 675 -13.13 -12.54 0.79
CA ALA A 675 -13.58 -13.87 1.18
C ALA A 675 -13.67 -14.07 2.71
N GLN A 676 -13.14 -13.11 3.48
CA GLN A 676 -13.14 -13.13 4.95
C GLN A 676 -14.15 -12.14 5.56
N ASN A 677 -15.03 -11.55 4.75
CA ASN A 677 -15.99 -10.53 5.18
C ASN A 677 -16.95 -11.01 6.28
N ASP A 678 -17.26 -12.30 6.34
CA ASP A 678 -18.09 -12.90 7.36
C ASP A 678 -17.36 -13.29 8.67
N ARG A 679 -16.03 -13.19 8.67
CA ARG A 679 -15.09 -13.54 9.76
C ARG A 679 -14.40 -12.31 10.38
N ALA A 680 -15.07 -11.14 10.35
CA ALA A 680 -14.47 -9.86 10.74
C ALA A 680 -13.92 -9.85 12.18
N GLU A 681 -14.57 -10.56 13.14
CA GLU A 681 -14.09 -10.66 14.52
C GLU A 681 -12.78 -11.48 14.66
N ILE A 682 -12.54 -12.43 13.75
CA ILE A 682 -11.31 -13.22 13.71
C ILE A 682 -10.23 -12.41 13.02
N ARG A 683 -10.49 -11.99 11.79
CA ARG A 683 -9.55 -11.24 10.95
C ARG A 683 -9.19 -9.88 11.53
N ARG A 684 -10.16 -9.14 12.06
CA ARG A 684 -10.15 -7.79 12.63
C ARG A 684 -9.89 -6.66 11.63
N LEU A 685 -9.08 -6.87 10.59
CA LEU A 685 -8.82 -5.88 9.56
C LEU A 685 -9.97 -5.78 8.55
N GLU A 686 -9.92 -4.73 7.76
CA GLU A 686 -10.86 -4.41 6.69
C GLU A 686 -10.99 -5.56 5.68
N PRO A 687 -12.21 -5.91 5.23
CA PRO A 687 -12.40 -6.95 4.22
C PRO A 687 -12.07 -6.49 2.79
N TYR A 688 -11.59 -5.27 2.60
CA TYR A 688 -11.26 -4.69 1.31
C TYR A 688 -9.76 -4.36 1.14
N CYS A 689 -8.89 -4.67 2.11
CA CYS A 689 -7.45 -4.48 1.96
C CYS A 689 -6.64 -5.63 2.54
N TYR A 690 -5.44 -5.84 1.99
CA TYR A 690 -4.50 -6.81 2.53
C TYR A 690 -3.80 -6.30 3.78
N GLY A 691 -3.50 -7.23 4.70
CA GLY A 691 -2.53 -7.04 5.78
C GLY A 691 -1.15 -7.57 5.40
N GLN A 692 -0.12 -7.19 6.16
CA GLN A 692 1.24 -7.70 5.97
C GLN A 692 1.32 -9.18 6.31
N PHE A 693 0.65 -9.60 7.39
CA PHE A 693 0.59 -10.98 7.80
C PHE A 693 -0.70 -11.31 8.53
N THR A 694 -1.03 -12.60 8.54
CA THR A 694 -2.08 -13.19 9.36
C THR A 694 -1.44 -14.17 10.32
N GLU A 695 -1.90 -14.24 11.56
CA GLU A 695 -1.37 -15.18 12.56
C GLU A 695 -1.61 -16.63 12.11
N GLY A 696 -0.54 -17.43 12.10
CA GLY A 696 -0.53 -18.81 11.65
C GLY A 696 -1.02 -19.81 12.70
N LYS A 697 -1.07 -21.09 12.32
CA LYS A 697 -1.63 -22.18 13.13
C LYS A 697 -0.98 -22.39 14.52
N ALA A 698 0.23 -21.90 14.74
CA ALA A 698 0.93 -21.95 16.02
C ALA A 698 0.51 -20.82 16.99
N SER A 699 -0.20 -19.81 16.51
CA SER A 699 -0.70 -18.72 17.35
C SER A 699 -2.06 -19.05 17.98
N PRO A 700 -2.33 -18.64 19.24
CA PRO A 700 -3.66 -18.72 19.83
C PRO A 700 -4.70 -17.81 19.14
N ASN A 701 -4.26 -16.86 18.34
CA ASN A 701 -5.10 -15.95 17.57
C ASN A 701 -5.10 -16.30 16.07
N PHE A 702 -5.01 -17.56 15.72
CA PHE A 702 -5.00 -18.04 14.33
C PHE A 702 -6.07 -17.38 13.49
N GLY A 703 -5.68 -16.82 12.34
CA GLY A 703 -6.55 -16.09 11.42
C GLY A 703 -6.64 -14.57 11.64
N ARG A 704 -6.04 -14.02 12.73
CA ARG A 704 -6.00 -12.58 12.97
C ARG A 704 -4.97 -11.91 12.06
N SER A 705 -5.40 -10.91 11.30
CA SER A 705 -4.53 -10.15 10.37
C SER A 705 -4.01 -8.86 11.00
N HIS A 706 -2.85 -8.40 10.53
CA HIS A 706 -2.15 -7.24 11.07
C HIS A 706 -1.50 -6.39 9.99
N VAL A 707 -1.23 -5.12 10.32
CA VAL A 707 -0.49 -4.15 9.50
C VAL A 707 -1.14 -3.99 8.12
N HIS A 708 -2.29 -3.38 8.10
CA HIS A 708 -3.14 -3.25 6.94
C HIS A 708 -2.64 -2.22 5.91
N TRP A 709 -3.09 -2.34 4.68
CA TRP A 709 -2.88 -1.49 3.51
C TRP A 709 -1.46 -1.54 2.93
N LEU A 710 -0.50 -0.84 3.50
CA LEU A 710 0.80 -0.63 2.86
C LEU A 710 1.71 -1.86 3.02
N THR A 711 1.53 -2.82 2.15
CA THR A 711 2.25 -4.08 2.11
C THR A 711 2.46 -4.56 0.68
N GLY A 712 3.60 -5.19 0.40
CA GLY A 712 3.89 -5.82 -0.89
C GLY A 712 2.94 -6.97 -1.27
N THR A 713 2.05 -7.35 -0.36
CA THR A 713 1.00 -8.35 -0.63
C THR A 713 0.13 -7.95 -1.80
N ALA A 714 -0.30 -6.67 -1.84
CA ALA A 714 -1.18 -6.19 -2.90
C ALA A 714 -0.59 -6.46 -4.29
N SER A 715 0.67 -6.07 -4.50
CA SER A 715 1.35 -6.25 -5.79
C SER A 715 1.64 -7.70 -6.12
N THR A 716 2.14 -8.51 -5.16
CA THR A 716 2.47 -9.91 -5.44
C THR A 716 1.23 -10.76 -5.69
N VAL A 717 0.13 -10.52 -4.97
CA VAL A 717 -1.13 -11.20 -5.25
C VAL A 717 -1.73 -10.74 -6.58
N MET A 718 -1.65 -9.45 -6.92
CA MET A 718 -2.08 -8.95 -8.24
C MET A 718 -1.32 -9.67 -9.37
N VAL A 719 0.01 -9.76 -9.27
CA VAL A 719 0.84 -10.49 -10.24
C VAL A 719 0.45 -11.98 -10.28
N GLY A 720 0.30 -12.62 -9.11
CA GLY A 720 -0.11 -14.03 -9.04
C GLY A 720 -1.47 -14.30 -9.69
N CYS A 721 -2.41 -13.37 -9.57
CA CYS A 721 -3.73 -13.47 -10.18
C CYS A 721 -3.70 -13.19 -11.69
N VAL A 722 -3.08 -12.07 -12.10
CA VAL A 722 -3.08 -11.63 -13.51
C VAL A 722 -2.22 -12.56 -14.37
N GLU A 723 -0.98 -12.83 -13.97
CA GLU A 723 -0.05 -13.65 -14.74
C GLU A 723 -0.23 -15.16 -14.51
N GLY A 724 -0.70 -15.53 -13.31
CA GLY A 724 -0.93 -16.91 -12.94
C GLY A 724 -2.35 -17.37 -13.28
N ILE A 725 -3.33 -17.01 -12.45
CA ILE A 725 -4.70 -17.54 -12.59
C ILE A 725 -5.31 -17.15 -13.93
N LEU A 726 -5.28 -15.87 -14.31
CA LEU A 726 -5.82 -15.37 -15.57
C LEU A 726 -4.89 -15.64 -16.76
N GLY A 727 -3.62 -15.90 -16.50
CA GLY A 727 -2.62 -16.31 -17.49
C GLY A 727 -2.17 -15.22 -18.45
N MET A 728 -2.33 -13.94 -18.09
CA MET A 728 -1.95 -12.81 -18.93
C MET A 728 -0.46 -12.51 -18.79
N ARG A 729 0.36 -12.98 -19.74
CA ARG A 729 1.83 -12.85 -19.69
C ARG A 729 2.37 -12.19 -20.95
N PRO A 730 2.52 -10.86 -20.96
CA PRO A 730 3.16 -10.15 -22.07
C PRO A 730 4.65 -10.48 -22.19
N ASP A 731 5.16 -10.45 -23.41
CA ASP A 731 6.58 -10.41 -23.73
C ASP A 731 6.94 -9.20 -24.63
N PHE A 732 8.15 -9.13 -25.15
CA PHE A 732 8.55 -8.01 -26.03
C PHE A 732 7.77 -7.97 -27.35
N TYR A 733 7.24 -9.09 -27.80
CA TYR A 733 6.70 -9.27 -29.16
C TYR A 733 5.19 -9.53 -29.18
N GLY A 734 4.57 -9.81 -28.04
CA GLY A 734 3.16 -10.15 -27.99
C GLY A 734 2.62 -10.43 -26.59
N LEU A 735 1.66 -11.34 -26.54
CA LEU A 735 0.95 -11.70 -25.32
C LEU A 735 0.64 -13.20 -25.29
N HIS A 736 1.06 -13.88 -24.22
CA HIS A 736 0.55 -15.21 -23.89
C HIS A 736 -0.76 -15.13 -23.11
N ILE A 737 -1.71 -15.99 -23.43
CA ILE A 737 -2.93 -16.20 -22.64
C ILE A 737 -2.99 -17.67 -22.24
N ALA A 738 -2.48 -17.96 -21.05
CA ALA A 738 -2.34 -19.33 -20.53
C ALA A 738 -2.99 -19.43 -19.14
N PRO A 739 -4.35 -19.43 -19.07
CA PRO A 739 -5.07 -19.44 -17.81
C PRO A 739 -4.86 -20.74 -17.03
N SER A 740 -4.91 -20.59 -15.69
CA SER A 740 -4.88 -21.70 -14.75
C SER A 740 -5.98 -21.47 -13.71
N ILE A 741 -7.16 -22.04 -13.97
CA ILE A 741 -8.41 -21.74 -13.26
C ILE A 741 -9.01 -22.97 -12.60
N PRO A 742 -9.94 -22.78 -11.64
CA PRO A 742 -10.70 -23.91 -11.08
C PRO A 742 -11.47 -24.69 -12.14
N LYS A 743 -11.48 -26.01 -12.03
CA LYS A 743 -12.32 -26.90 -12.87
C LYS A 743 -13.80 -26.52 -12.83
N ALA A 744 -14.26 -25.96 -11.72
CA ALA A 744 -15.64 -25.54 -11.54
C ALA A 744 -16.04 -24.32 -12.39
N TRP A 745 -15.09 -23.60 -13.00
CA TRP A 745 -15.40 -22.43 -13.82
C TRP A 745 -15.68 -22.84 -15.27
N ASP A 746 -16.81 -22.40 -15.81
CA ASP A 746 -17.14 -22.56 -17.23
C ASP A 746 -16.33 -21.62 -18.15
N GLY A 747 -15.68 -20.62 -17.57
CA GLY A 747 -14.88 -19.60 -18.24
C GLY A 747 -14.90 -18.28 -17.52
N PHE A 748 -14.38 -17.24 -18.17
CA PHE A 748 -14.33 -15.86 -17.67
C PHE A 748 -14.07 -14.88 -18.81
N GLU A 749 -14.23 -13.58 -18.52
CA GLU A 749 -13.97 -12.50 -19.47
C GLU A 749 -12.97 -11.48 -18.88
N ILE A 750 -12.17 -10.84 -19.75
CA ILE A 750 -11.25 -9.75 -19.43
C ILE A 750 -11.44 -8.61 -20.42
N GLU A 751 -11.50 -7.40 -19.89
CA GLU A 751 -11.32 -6.14 -20.63
C GLU A 751 -9.95 -5.56 -20.25
N LYS A 752 -9.10 -5.29 -21.23
CA LYS A 752 -7.73 -4.82 -20.98
C LYS A 752 -7.27 -3.82 -22.05
N ASP A 753 -6.74 -2.69 -21.59
CA ASP A 753 -5.95 -1.82 -22.45
C ASP A 753 -4.52 -2.32 -22.55
N PHE A 754 -4.03 -2.54 -23.76
CA PHE A 754 -2.71 -3.10 -24.01
C PHE A 754 -2.06 -2.51 -25.25
N ARG A 755 -0.95 -1.78 -25.07
CA ARG A 755 -0.16 -1.18 -26.17
C ARG A 755 -1.01 -0.33 -27.14
N GLY A 756 -1.96 0.44 -26.61
CA GLY A 756 -2.87 1.28 -27.41
C GLY A 756 -4.03 0.54 -28.07
N CYS A 757 -4.17 -0.75 -27.81
CA CYS A 757 -5.29 -1.59 -28.21
C CYS A 757 -6.22 -1.83 -27.02
N HIS A 758 -7.51 -1.98 -27.26
CA HIS A 758 -8.47 -2.49 -26.30
C HIS A 758 -8.77 -3.95 -26.59
N LEU A 759 -8.49 -4.83 -25.64
CA LEU A 759 -8.67 -6.28 -25.78
C LEU A 759 -9.92 -6.71 -25.02
N HIS A 760 -10.85 -7.36 -25.71
CA HIS A 760 -11.93 -8.11 -25.09
C HIS A 760 -11.60 -9.61 -25.23
N ILE A 761 -11.40 -10.27 -24.10
CA ILE A 761 -10.93 -11.64 -24.03
C ILE A 761 -12.01 -12.52 -23.39
N VAL A 762 -12.45 -13.53 -24.11
CA VAL A 762 -13.41 -14.53 -23.62
C VAL A 762 -12.71 -15.88 -23.52
N VAL A 763 -12.61 -16.39 -22.31
CA VAL A 763 -12.08 -17.74 -22.04
C VAL A 763 -13.23 -18.70 -21.77
N LYS A 764 -13.27 -19.83 -22.48
CA LYS A 764 -14.28 -20.90 -22.37
C LYS A 764 -13.62 -22.18 -21.84
N ASN A 765 -14.23 -22.82 -20.86
CA ASN A 765 -13.74 -24.08 -20.28
C ASN A 765 -14.81 -25.17 -20.30
N PRO A 766 -15.24 -25.62 -21.50
CA PRO A 766 -16.28 -26.63 -21.64
C PRO A 766 -15.87 -28.02 -21.15
N ASP A 767 -14.57 -28.30 -21.12
CA ASP A 767 -14.03 -29.61 -20.72
C ASP A 767 -13.67 -29.65 -19.21
N HIS A 768 -13.91 -28.54 -18.47
CA HIS A 768 -13.64 -28.39 -17.04
C HIS A 768 -12.21 -28.81 -16.67
N VAL A 769 -11.25 -28.30 -17.40
CA VAL A 769 -9.81 -28.49 -17.13
C VAL A 769 -9.25 -27.35 -16.28
N GLU A 770 -8.10 -27.58 -15.66
CA GLU A 770 -7.44 -26.54 -14.84
C GLU A 770 -6.59 -25.60 -15.69
N SER A 771 -6.05 -26.09 -16.82
CA SER A 771 -5.15 -25.31 -17.66
C SER A 771 -5.12 -25.87 -19.08
N GLY A 772 -4.46 -25.13 -19.97
CA GLY A 772 -4.25 -25.53 -21.39
C GLY A 772 -5.03 -24.64 -22.36
N CYS A 773 -4.60 -24.67 -23.60
CA CYS A 773 -5.24 -23.97 -24.72
C CYS A 773 -5.54 -24.98 -25.84
N LYS A 774 -6.82 -25.24 -26.08
CA LYS A 774 -7.29 -26.11 -27.14
C LYS A 774 -7.44 -25.37 -28.46
N SER A 775 -7.88 -24.12 -28.39
CA SER A 775 -7.98 -23.24 -29.55
C SER A 775 -7.93 -21.77 -29.15
N LEU A 776 -7.32 -20.95 -29.99
CA LEU A 776 -7.23 -19.51 -29.85
C LEU A 776 -7.69 -18.83 -31.14
N LEU A 777 -8.61 -17.90 -31.02
CA LEU A 777 -9.08 -17.05 -32.12
C LEU A 777 -8.76 -15.59 -31.78
N VAL A 778 -8.20 -14.86 -32.75
CA VAL A 778 -7.98 -13.41 -32.67
C VAL A 778 -8.74 -12.75 -33.82
N ASN A 779 -9.72 -11.93 -33.52
CA ASN A 779 -10.64 -11.34 -34.51
C ASN A 779 -11.24 -12.40 -35.47
N GLY A 780 -11.56 -13.59 -34.93
CA GLY A 780 -12.09 -14.72 -35.69
C GLY A 780 -11.06 -15.51 -36.50
N GLN A 781 -9.80 -15.13 -36.48
CA GLN A 781 -8.70 -15.85 -37.12
C GLN A 781 -8.04 -16.81 -36.12
N ALA A 782 -7.87 -18.08 -36.51
CA ALA A 782 -7.22 -19.08 -35.68
C ALA A 782 -5.72 -18.82 -35.56
N VAL A 783 -5.22 -18.94 -34.34
CA VAL A 783 -3.81 -18.82 -33.96
C VAL A 783 -3.38 -20.11 -33.29
N GLU A 784 -2.18 -20.59 -33.58
CA GLU A 784 -1.65 -21.83 -33.02
C GLU A 784 -1.08 -21.58 -31.63
N GLY A 785 -1.43 -22.43 -30.67
CA GLY A 785 -0.98 -22.32 -29.27
C GLY A 785 -1.72 -21.22 -28.45
N ASP A 786 -1.04 -20.64 -27.47
CA ASP A 786 -1.56 -19.66 -26.51
C ASP A 786 -0.95 -18.26 -26.69
N TYR A 787 -0.18 -18.04 -27.78
CA TYR A 787 0.59 -16.82 -28.03
C TYR A 787 -0.01 -15.95 -29.13
N ILE A 788 -0.20 -14.68 -28.85
CA ILE A 788 -0.72 -13.68 -29.79
C ILE A 788 0.42 -12.71 -30.16
N PRO A 789 0.98 -12.80 -31.38
CA PRO A 789 1.93 -11.80 -31.88
C PRO A 789 1.30 -10.40 -31.93
N LYS A 790 2.08 -9.37 -31.63
CA LYS A 790 1.59 -7.96 -31.62
C LYS A 790 0.98 -7.52 -32.95
N GLU A 791 1.41 -8.11 -34.07
CA GLU A 791 0.93 -7.82 -35.43
C GLU A 791 -0.53 -8.20 -35.63
N LEU A 792 -1.09 -9.08 -34.79
CA LEU A 792 -2.50 -9.49 -34.84
C LEU A 792 -3.40 -8.56 -34.00
N LEU A 793 -2.83 -7.66 -33.19
CA LEU A 793 -3.58 -6.72 -32.39
C LEU A 793 -4.02 -5.52 -33.22
N SER A 794 -5.24 -5.05 -32.99
CA SER A 794 -5.85 -3.87 -33.60
C SER A 794 -6.45 -2.99 -32.49
N GLU A 795 -6.87 -1.77 -32.85
CA GLU A 795 -7.46 -0.81 -31.89
C GLU A 795 -8.54 -1.44 -30.99
N GLN A 796 -9.37 -2.31 -31.60
CA GLN A 796 -10.33 -3.17 -30.89
C GLN A 796 -10.01 -4.62 -31.28
N THR A 797 -9.71 -5.47 -30.34
CA THR A 797 -9.31 -6.87 -30.58
C THR A 797 -10.16 -7.82 -29.76
N GLU A 798 -10.90 -8.68 -30.49
CA GLU A 798 -11.68 -9.76 -29.90
C GLU A 798 -10.82 -11.02 -29.82
N ILE A 799 -10.71 -11.62 -28.64
CA ILE A 799 -9.93 -12.82 -28.39
C ILE A 799 -10.83 -13.87 -27.78
N GLU A 800 -10.88 -15.04 -28.35
CA GLU A 800 -11.60 -16.17 -27.80
C GLU A 800 -10.62 -17.34 -27.60
N LEU A 801 -10.48 -17.77 -26.36
CA LEU A 801 -9.67 -18.93 -26.00
C LEU A 801 -10.59 -20.05 -25.49
N THR A 802 -10.42 -21.26 -26.00
CA THR A 802 -11.04 -22.47 -25.46
C THR A 802 -9.97 -23.32 -24.81
N MET A 803 -10.17 -23.66 -23.52
CA MET A 803 -9.29 -24.51 -22.71
C MET A 803 -9.56 -25.99 -23.00
#